data_5712c03220c9cd634d5d0e2ce9862694
#
_entry.id   5712c03220c9cd634d5d0e2ce9862694
#
_cell.length_a   1.000
_cell.length_b   1.000
_cell.length_c   1.000
_cell.angle_alpha   90.00
_cell.angle_beta   90.00
_cell.angle_gamma   90.00
#
_symmetry.space_group_name_H-M   'P 1'
#
loop_
_entity.id
_entity.type
_entity.pdbx_description
1 polymer ?
#
loop_
_entity_poly.entity_id
_entity_poly.type
_entity_poly.pdbx_seq_one_letter_code
_entity_poly.pdbx_strand_id
1 'polypeptide(L)'
;MRTLRWIFLAPFILTATFCTAQSSVEGVVKTSAGEPVAAAQVSLTHAGATAPAQKTIADANGRFHFAAVNAGQYVLKTEASGFFTRDYQMVLPPRETVSLTIELAPRTTVTENVEVTAQNQTIDPGRTGSSQTFSHEQLERLMDPMAENTSNLVANLMPGASQSHDNFINVRGNEFSLHEFINGVSFLDNTQPQFSPGASPQIFETVDLMTGGFTAEYGNRFGGVLDITTRSGRDMQDHGSLNFRGATQDNYDLNAEYGGAKGKLGYYAFADGFTSGRFLDPPNAIELHDFGSALRGTTQLDWAGGKNNFKLLLMGSGANFQQPNLPEDQDVGRDPSRHLRQQTAILTWGHSFSPDTVLSSSIYQRIGSDRILPTSDPITPLSIGSRSTLTVGAKSDVVHLWHGHVFKAGIDLTRLRELESFFIDGRGDAEIFNLDASGAFNFRGGVKGGQAGLYVQDHFSPFKNLTVDAGARYDYFDLVDTHVQVSPRVGVAYHITRTKSVVHASYNRLFSPPPIEYSLLASFIGNNAADPGQRVGNVRAYTQNYFEVGIQQELHPQVALEVDAYTHTGHNSFENHEISISRLFLPINFNTARSSGADVIMNVRSLERLGISARVQYTLARTFFYGPVTGGFTGDEPLDPGQRIQPAFDQTHTGTANLFYRNSWRSSWIGTALRYGSGTIVENGPRLDQHLTADIGAGFNMWKAESRRLDLELDATNLTDNRYKISKESEEIPIQFAPSRTLGGSLKFHF
;
A
#
# COMPACT_ATOMS: atom_id res chain seq x y z
N MET A 1 -1.34 -4.39 -96.91
CA MET A 1 -0.45 -3.88 -95.91
C MET A 1 -0.91 -4.37 -94.56
N ARG A 2 -0.07 -4.92 -93.75
CA ARG A 2 -0.31 -5.91 -92.68
C ARG A 2 -1.14 -5.41 -91.50
N THR A 3 -2.23 -6.11 -91.22
CA THR A 3 -3.08 -5.98 -90.04
C THR A 3 -2.55 -6.80 -88.91
N LEU A 4 -2.24 -6.18 -87.72
CA LEU A 4 -1.81 -6.85 -86.51
C LEU A 4 -3.06 -7.20 -85.72
N ARG A 5 -3.26 -8.49 -85.46
CA ARG A 5 -4.31 -9.03 -84.60
C ARG A 5 -3.82 -9.00 -83.13
N TRP A 6 -4.59 -8.38 -82.24
CA TRP A 6 -4.41 -8.46 -80.77
C TRP A 6 -5.18 -9.69 -80.27
N ILE A 7 -4.42 -10.58 -79.56
CA ILE A 7 -4.96 -11.74 -78.82
C ILE A 7 -5.18 -11.27 -77.38
N PHE A 8 -6.47 -11.27 -76.92
CA PHE A 8 -6.84 -11.05 -75.53
C PHE A 8 -6.56 -12.34 -74.74
N LEU A 9 -5.59 -12.33 -73.81
CA LEU A 9 -5.43 -13.33 -72.74
C LEU A 9 -6.30 -12.88 -71.55
N ALA A 10 -7.34 -13.64 -71.24
CA ALA A 10 -8.09 -13.48 -69.98
C ALA A 10 -7.32 -14.10 -68.80
N PRO A 11 -7.13 -13.42 -67.68
CA PRO A 11 -6.53 -14.04 -66.51
C PRO A 11 -7.58 -14.91 -65.79
N PHE A 12 -7.31 -16.18 -65.70
CA PHE A 12 -8.01 -17.13 -64.81
C PHE A 12 -7.66 -16.75 -63.38
N ILE A 13 -8.59 -16.09 -62.62
CA ILE A 13 -8.47 -15.88 -61.20
C ILE A 13 -8.77 -17.22 -60.51
N LEU A 14 -7.73 -17.91 -60.08
CA LEU A 14 -7.83 -19.06 -59.19
C LEU A 14 -8.18 -18.51 -57.78
N THR A 15 -9.44 -18.57 -57.39
CA THR A 15 -9.85 -18.38 -55.99
C THR A 15 -9.37 -19.55 -55.17
N ALA A 16 -8.17 -19.39 -54.53
CA ALA A 16 -7.70 -20.31 -53.50
C ALA A 16 -8.61 -20.14 -52.28
N THR A 17 -9.55 -21.03 -52.09
CA THR A 17 -10.26 -21.20 -50.82
C THR A 17 -9.23 -21.64 -49.76
N PHE A 18 -8.82 -20.70 -48.92
CA PHE A 18 -8.06 -21.02 -47.73
C PHE A 18 -8.95 -21.85 -46.80
N CYS A 19 -8.80 -23.17 -46.84
CA CYS A 19 -9.34 -24.05 -45.85
C CYS A 19 -8.54 -23.80 -44.56
N THR A 20 -9.08 -22.99 -43.64
CA THR A 20 -8.47 -22.74 -42.33
C THR A 20 -8.46 -24.06 -41.57
N ALA A 21 -7.27 -24.58 -41.27
CA ALA A 21 -7.08 -25.78 -40.48
C ALA A 21 -7.51 -25.50 -39.05
N GLN A 22 -8.69 -25.97 -38.67
CA GLN A 22 -9.25 -25.78 -37.33
C GLN A 22 -8.66 -26.81 -36.37
N SER A 23 -8.37 -26.37 -35.16
CA SER A 23 -7.88 -27.13 -34.04
C SER A 23 -8.93 -27.18 -32.93
N SER A 24 -8.69 -27.97 -31.86
CA SER A 24 -9.58 -27.97 -30.70
C SER A 24 -8.75 -27.85 -29.41
N VAL A 25 -9.37 -27.31 -28.38
CA VAL A 25 -8.82 -27.21 -27.04
C VAL A 25 -9.78 -27.89 -26.08
N GLU A 26 -9.29 -28.84 -25.33
CA GLU A 26 -10.06 -29.55 -24.31
C GLU A 26 -9.29 -29.59 -23.00
N GLY A 27 -9.98 -29.77 -21.88
CA GLY A 27 -9.29 -29.87 -20.61
C GLY A 27 -10.19 -30.16 -19.44
N VAL A 28 -9.58 -30.18 -18.27
CA VAL A 28 -10.25 -30.39 -16.99
C VAL A 28 -9.85 -29.28 -16.05
N VAL A 29 -10.83 -28.62 -15.45
CA VAL A 29 -10.66 -27.68 -14.36
C VAL A 29 -10.80 -28.43 -13.05
N LYS A 30 -9.78 -28.38 -12.20
CA LYS A 30 -9.75 -29.08 -10.91
C LYS A 30 -9.13 -28.19 -9.83
N THR A 31 -9.37 -28.56 -8.58
CA THR A 31 -8.66 -27.96 -7.44
C THR A 31 -7.24 -28.54 -7.35
N SER A 32 -6.37 -27.90 -6.55
CA SER A 32 -5.05 -28.47 -6.22
C SER A 32 -5.12 -29.82 -5.49
N ALA A 33 -6.29 -30.18 -4.93
CA ALA A 33 -6.56 -31.51 -4.35
C ALA A 33 -6.99 -32.55 -5.39
N GLY A 34 -7.16 -32.13 -6.67
CA GLY A 34 -7.59 -33.00 -7.77
C GLY A 34 -9.11 -33.13 -7.93
N GLU A 35 -9.91 -32.42 -7.12
CA GLU A 35 -11.37 -32.43 -7.23
C GLU A 35 -11.83 -31.57 -8.43
N PRO A 36 -12.82 -32.03 -9.23
CA PRO A 36 -13.31 -31.27 -10.37
C PRO A 36 -14.03 -29.98 -9.93
N VAL A 37 -13.76 -28.88 -10.64
CA VAL A 37 -14.48 -27.60 -10.43
C VAL A 37 -15.57 -27.48 -11.49
N ALA A 38 -16.80 -27.82 -11.11
CA ALA A 38 -17.96 -27.71 -11.97
C ALA A 38 -18.37 -26.25 -12.18
N ALA A 39 -19.00 -25.96 -13.33
CA ALA A 39 -19.50 -24.64 -13.71
C ALA A 39 -18.39 -23.54 -13.82
N ALA A 40 -17.12 -23.90 -13.89
CA ALA A 40 -16.06 -22.96 -14.19
C ALA A 40 -16.26 -22.36 -15.58
N GLN A 41 -16.23 -21.04 -15.68
CA GLN A 41 -16.25 -20.34 -16.98
C GLN A 41 -14.85 -20.38 -17.57
N VAL A 42 -14.73 -20.88 -18.79
CA VAL A 42 -13.46 -20.90 -19.51
C VAL A 42 -13.59 -20.07 -20.77
N SER A 43 -12.74 -19.08 -20.93
CA SER A 43 -12.71 -18.20 -22.09
C SER A 43 -11.36 -18.28 -22.81
N LEU A 44 -11.41 -18.31 -24.14
CA LEU A 44 -10.24 -18.38 -25.01
C LEU A 44 -10.13 -17.06 -25.77
N THR A 45 -9.06 -16.31 -25.54
CA THR A 45 -8.82 -15.01 -26.15
C THR A 45 -7.55 -15.09 -26.99
N HIS A 46 -7.61 -14.60 -28.25
CA HIS A 46 -6.41 -14.51 -29.08
C HIS A 46 -5.41 -13.52 -28.46
N ALA A 47 -4.13 -13.85 -28.42
CA ALA A 47 -3.11 -12.96 -27.89
C ALA A 47 -3.14 -11.60 -28.61
N GLY A 48 -3.32 -10.53 -27.84
CA GLY A 48 -3.49 -9.16 -28.33
C GLY A 48 -4.95 -8.76 -28.69
N ALA A 49 -5.95 -9.63 -28.45
CA ALA A 49 -7.36 -9.27 -28.60
C ALA A 49 -8.00 -8.91 -27.27
N THR A 50 -8.92 -7.94 -27.29
CA THR A 50 -9.62 -7.44 -26.08
C THR A 50 -10.90 -8.22 -25.74
N ALA A 51 -11.41 -9.04 -26.67
CA ALA A 51 -12.61 -9.85 -26.47
C ALA A 51 -12.30 -11.33 -26.66
N PRO A 52 -12.91 -12.23 -25.85
CA PRO A 52 -12.72 -13.66 -26.01
C PRO A 52 -13.29 -14.15 -27.37
N ALA A 53 -12.48 -14.93 -28.09
CA ALA A 53 -12.90 -15.55 -29.35
C ALA A 53 -13.97 -16.61 -29.10
N GLN A 54 -13.88 -17.35 -27.98
CA GLN A 54 -14.86 -18.37 -27.58
C GLN A 54 -14.98 -18.43 -26.04
N LYS A 55 -16.16 -18.84 -25.56
CA LYS A 55 -16.43 -19.12 -24.13
C LYS A 55 -17.14 -20.46 -23.99
N THR A 56 -16.84 -21.19 -22.94
CA THR A 56 -17.50 -22.42 -22.55
C THR A 56 -17.61 -22.52 -21.03
N ILE A 57 -18.42 -23.46 -20.53
CA ILE A 57 -18.60 -23.72 -19.12
C ILE A 57 -18.19 -25.18 -18.87
N ALA A 58 -17.39 -25.44 -17.85
CA ALA A 58 -16.99 -26.78 -17.45
C ALA A 58 -18.18 -27.59 -16.93
N ASP A 59 -18.25 -28.86 -17.29
CA ASP A 59 -19.30 -29.80 -16.86
C ASP A 59 -19.16 -30.19 -15.38
N ALA A 60 -20.01 -31.10 -14.91
CA ALA A 60 -19.98 -31.57 -13.52
C ALA A 60 -18.67 -32.31 -13.13
N ASN A 61 -17.89 -32.75 -14.13
CA ASN A 61 -16.57 -33.39 -13.96
C ASN A 61 -15.41 -32.38 -14.19
N GLY A 62 -15.73 -31.07 -14.27
CA GLY A 62 -14.76 -30.02 -14.56
C GLY A 62 -14.27 -30.01 -16.00
N ARG A 63 -14.85 -30.76 -16.94
CA ARG A 63 -14.38 -30.86 -18.33
C ARG A 63 -14.92 -29.73 -19.16
N PHE A 64 -14.05 -29.14 -20.02
CA PHE A 64 -14.41 -28.14 -21.01
C PHE A 64 -13.86 -28.48 -22.39
N HIS A 65 -14.49 -27.94 -23.42
CA HIS A 65 -14.07 -28.17 -24.80
C HIS A 65 -14.39 -26.95 -25.68
N PHE A 66 -13.41 -26.56 -26.50
CA PHE A 66 -13.56 -25.60 -27.58
C PHE A 66 -13.35 -26.33 -28.90
N ALA A 67 -14.36 -26.35 -29.76
CA ALA A 67 -14.27 -26.85 -31.12
C ALA A 67 -13.94 -25.74 -32.10
N ALA A 68 -13.29 -26.08 -33.20
CA ALA A 68 -13.08 -25.21 -34.34
C ALA A 68 -12.34 -23.88 -34.01
N VAL A 69 -11.23 -23.99 -33.29
CA VAL A 69 -10.34 -22.88 -32.96
C VAL A 69 -9.27 -22.73 -34.05
N ASN A 70 -9.01 -21.52 -34.51
CA ASN A 70 -7.92 -21.29 -35.47
C ASN A 70 -6.55 -21.45 -34.78
N ALA A 71 -5.54 -21.90 -35.54
CA ALA A 71 -4.18 -21.94 -35.00
C ALA A 71 -3.68 -20.54 -34.65
N GLY A 72 -2.94 -20.40 -33.53
CA GLY A 72 -2.42 -19.11 -33.06
C GLY A 72 -2.02 -19.10 -31.60
N GLN A 73 -1.65 -17.93 -31.10
CA GLN A 73 -1.38 -17.71 -29.69
C GLN A 73 -2.65 -17.26 -28.97
N TYR A 74 -2.95 -17.89 -27.84
CA TYR A 74 -4.16 -17.63 -27.06
C TYR A 74 -3.84 -17.49 -25.58
N VAL A 75 -4.67 -16.71 -24.90
CA VAL A 75 -4.79 -16.71 -23.44
C VAL A 75 -6.10 -17.43 -23.11
N LEU A 76 -6.00 -18.51 -22.34
CA LEU A 76 -7.13 -19.25 -21.82
C LEU A 76 -7.35 -18.80 -20.38
N LYS A 77 -8.46 -18.11 -20.12
CA LYS A 77 -8.82 -17.61 -18.80
C LYS A 77 -9.90 -18.50 -18.20
N THR A 78 -9.68 -18.93 -16.95
CA THR A 78 -10.62 -19.80 -16.23
C THR A 78 -11.07 -19.13 -14.93
N GLU A 79 -12.37 -19.00 -14.77
CA GLU A 79 -13.03 -18.34 -13.64
C GLU A 79 -14.04 -19.29 -13.01
N ALA A 80 -14.04 -19.39 -11.67
CA ALA A 80 -15.05 -20.13 -10.93
C ALA A 80 -15.33 -19.44 -9.60
N SER A 81 -16.61 -19.49 -9.16
CA SER A 81 -17.00 -18.91 -7.88
C SER A 81 -16.23 -19.57 -6.72
N GLY A 82 -15.63 -18.77 -5.85
CA GLY A 82 -14.81 -19.27 -4.75
C GLY A 82 -13.37 -19.66 -5.10
N PHE A 83 -12.89 -19.36 -6.31
CA PHE A 83 -11.54 -19.69 -6.76
C PHE A 83 -10.82 -18.46 -7.35
N PHE A 84 -9.50 -18.45 -7.28
CA PHE A 84 -8.70 -17.48 -8.01
C PHE A 84 -8.81 -17.75 -9.53
N THR A 85 -8.93 -16.69 -10.31
CA THR A 85 -8.87 -16.77 -11.76
C THR A 85 -7.49 -17.26 -12.19
N ARG A 86 -7.46 -18.13 -13.20
CA ARG A 86 -6.22 -18.62 -13.77
C ARG A 86 -6.15 -18.29 -15.24
N ASP A 87 -5.08 -17.61 -15.65
CA ASP A 87 -4.75 -17.35 -17.04
C ASP A 87 -3.65 -18.32 -17.47
N TYR A 88 -3.81 -18.90 -18.67
CA TYR A 88 -2.85 -19.82 -19.25
C TYR A 88 -2.54 -19.37 -20.68
N GLN A 89 -1.29 -19.01 -20.93
CA GLN A 89 -0.84 -18.67 -22.27
C GLN A 89 -0.52 -19.96 -23.05
N MET A 90 -1.05 -20.10 -24.26
CA MET A 90 -0.85 -21.30 -25.07
C MET A 90 -0.67 -20.95 -26.55
N VAL A 91 0.10 -21.78 -27.22
CA VAL A 91 0.19 -21.82 -28.67
C VAL A 91 -0.63 -23.00 -29.17
N LEU A 92 -1.60 -22.76 -30.03
CA LEU A 92 -2.42 -23.78 -30.63
C LEU A 92 -1.89 -24.10 -32.04
N PRO A 93 -1.26 -25.27 -32.26
CA PRO A 93 -0.80 -25.69 -33.57
C PRO A 93 -1.98 -25.98 -34.52
N PRO A 94 -1.81 -25.88 -35.85
CA PRO A 94 -2.87 -26.19 -36.80
C PRO A 94 -3.21 -27.68 -36.82
N ARG A 95 -4.52 -28.01 -36.81
CA ARG A 95 -5.08 -29.37 -36.87
C ARG A 95 -4.74 -30.27 -35.68
N GLU A 96 -4.48 -29.70 -34.54
CA GLU A 96 -4.19 -30.46 -33.32
C GLU A 96 -5.25 -30.22 -32.24
N THR A 97 -5.39 -31.21 -31.35
CA THR A 97 -6.15 -31.09 -30.11
C THR A 97 -5.17 -30.89 -28.98
N VAL A 98 -5.27 -29.74 -28.28
CA VAL A 98 -4.47 -29.47 -27.08
C VAL A 98 -5.31 -29.80 -25.86
N SER A 99 -4.79 -30.72 -25.01
CA SER A 99 -5.45 -31.11 -23.76
C SER A 99 -4.75 -30.46 -22.59
N LEU A 100 -5.50 -29.81 -21.72
CA LEU A 100 -5.01 -29.00 -20.58
C LEU A 100 -5.61 -29.47 -19.27
N THR A 101 -4.82 -29.42 -18.21
CA THR A 101 -5.31 -29.51 -16.84
C THR A 101 -5.12 -28.16 -16.18
N ILE A 102 -6.21 -27.53 -15.76
CA ILE A 102 -6.20 -26.21 -15.12
C ILE A 102 -6.48 -26.42 -13.63
N GLU A 103 -5.55 -26.00 -12.81
CA GLU A 103 -5.71 -26.03 -11.36
C GLU A 103 -6.13 -24.66 -10.86
N LEU A 104 -7.29 -24.59 -10.18
CA LEU A 104 -7.76 -23.39 -9.52
C LEU A 104 -7.49 -23.49 -8.02
N ALA A 105 -6.87 -22.49 -7.47
CA ALA A 105 -6.69 -22.35 -6.03
C ALA A 105 -7.95 -21.74 -5.42
N PRO A 106 -8.52 -22.35 -4.34
CA PRO A 106 -9.66 -21.73 -3.66
C PRO A 106 -9.25 -20.41 -3.04
N ARG A 107 -10.12 -19.41 -3.17
CA ARG A 107 -9.95 -18.11 -2.49
C ARG A 107 -10.23 -18.30 -1.01
N THR A 108 -9.22 -18.16 -0.21
CA THR A 108 -9.32 -18.25 1.26
C THR A 108 -9.34 -16.91 1.97
N THR A 109 -8.89 -15.90 1.31
CA THR A 109 -9.22 -14.51 1.61
C THR A 109 -10.23 -14.06 0.55
N VAL A 110 -11.50 -13.95 0.92
CA VAL A 110 -12.40 -13.10 0.18
C VAL A 110 -12.08 -11.68 0.65
N THR A 111 -10.95 -11.16 0.23
CA THR A 111 -10.86 -9.75 -0.07
C THR A 111 -11.90 -9.57 -1.16
N GLU A 112 -12.77 -8.59 -1.06
CA GLU A 112 -13.75 -8.28 -2.09
C GLU A 112 -13.06 -7.91 -3.39
N ASN A 113 -12.36 -8.86 -3.99
CA ASN A 113 -11.86 -8.74 -5.34
C ASN A 113 -13.01 -9.12 -6.29
N VAL A 114 -13.99 -8.26 -6.35
CA VAL A 114 -14.79 -8.02 -7.56
C VAL A 114 -13.87 -7.73 -8.77
N GLU A 115 -12.59 -7.63 -8.54
CA GLU A 115 -11.58 -7.11 -9.46
C GLU A 115 -10.97 -8.09 -10.46
N VAL A 116 -11.18 -9.36 -10.35
CA VAL A 116 -10.61 -10.26 -11.37
C VAL A 116 -11.31 -10.10 -12.71
N THR A 117 -12.54 -9.58 -12.72
CA THR A 117 -13.19 -9.07 -13.94
C THR A 117 -12.78 -7.64 -14.28
N ALA A 118 -12.34 -6.84 -13.31
CA ALA A 118 -11.97 -5.43 -13.50
C ALA A 118 -10.61 -5.23 -14.17
N GLN A 119 -9.72 -6.21 -14.19
CA GLN A 119 -8.45 -6.07 -14.93
C GLN A 119 -8.65 -5.77 -16.42
N ASN A 120 -9.82 -6.08 -16.98
CA ASN A 120 -10.20 -5.74 -18.35
C ASN A 120 -11.18 -4.56 -18.45
N GLN A 121 -11.73 -4.05 -17.35
CA GLN A 121 -12.61 -2.88 -17.36
C GLN A 121 -11.84 -1.64 -16.94
N THR A 122 -12.06 -0.54 -17.65
CA THR A 122 -11.38 0.73 -17.42
C THR A 122 -11.98 1.48 -16.23
N ILE A 123 -13.25 1.19 -15.91
CA ILE A 123 -14.01 1.66 -14.74
C ILE A 123 -14.63 0.47 -14.03
N ASP A 124 -14.83 0.56 -12.72
CA ASP A 124 -15.48 -0.48 -11.92
C ASP A 124 -16.94 -0.10 -11.61
N PRO A 125 -17.93 -0.79 -12.20
CA PRO A 125 -19.35 -0.48 -11.99
C PRO A 125 -19.83 -0.68 -10.55
N GLY A 126 -19.13 -1.50 -9.75
CA GLY A 126 -19.50 -1.85 -8.38
C GLY A 126 -18.80 -1.03 -7.30
N ARG A 127 -17.87 -0.17 -7.66
CA ARG A 127 -17.02 0.54 -6.71
C ARG A 127 -17.74 1.72 -6.06
N THR A 128 -17.97 1.65 -4.76
CA THR A 128 -18.75 2.60 -3.97
C THR A 128 -17.90 3.67 -3.27
N GLY A 129 -16.59 3.69 -3.48
CA GLY A 129 -15.65 4.66 -2.90
C GLY A 129 -14.32 4.71 -3.63
N SER A 130 -13.42 5.57 -3.18
CA SER A 130 -12.09 5.73 -3.78
C SER A 130 -11.16 4.58 -3.38
N SER A 131 -11.00 3.61 -4.25
CA SER A 131 -10.08 2.48 -4.10
C SER A 131 -9.41 2.13 -5.43
N GLN A 132 -8.19 1.60 -5.36
CA GLN A 132 -7.44 1.14 -6.53
C GLN A 132 -6.56 -0.02 -6.19
N THR A 133 -6.56 -1.06 -7.04
CA THR A 133 -5.70 -2.22 -6.89
C THR A 133 -4.55 -2.17 -7.88
N PHE A 134 -3.37 -2.49 -7.39
CA PHE A 134 -2.14 -2.61 -8.17
C PHE A 134 -1.59 -4.03 -8.04
N SER A 135 -1.34 -4.66 -9.18
CA SER A 135 -0.62 -5.93 -9.22
C SER A 135 0.89 -5.72 -9.11
N HIS A 136 1.62 -6.77 -8.77
CA HIS A 136 3.08 -6.77 -8.72
C HIS A 136 3.71 -6.18 -10.00
N GLU A 137 3.24 -6.58 -11.19
CA GLU A 137 3.72 -6.04 -12.47
C GLU A 137 3.44 -4.54 -12.62
N GLN A 138 2.30 -4.05 -12.12
CA GLN A 138 1.98 -2.62 -12.15
C GLN A 138 2.86 -1.84 -11.17
N LEU A 139 3.14 -2.40 -9.99
CA LEU A 139 4.05 -1.81 -9.02
C LEU A 139 5.47 -1.70 -9.57
N GLU A 140 5.98 -2.75 -10.22
CA GLU A 140 7.29 -2.71 -10.90
C GLU A 140 7.37 -1.65 -12.02
N ARG A 141 6.26 -1.35 -12.69
CA ARG A 141 6.21 -0.34 -13.77
C ARG A 141 6.12 1.10 -13.28
N LEU A 142 5.55 1.32 -12.11
CA LEU A 142 5.38 2.65 -11.53
C LEU A 142 6.65 3.13 -10.81
N MET A 143 7.76 2.55 -11.13
CA MET A 143 9.05 2.59 -10.49
C MET A 143 9.41 3.94 -9.85
N ASP A 144 9.41 3.93 -8.55
CA ASP A 144 10.47 4.58 -7.79
C ASP A 144 11.51 3.49 -7.51
N PRO A 145 12.68 3.49 -8.17
CA PRO A 145 13.73 2.50 -7.92
C PRO A 145 14.26 2.58 -6.48
N MET A 146 13.90 3.64 -5.78
CA MET A 146 14.18 3.88 -4.37
C MET A 146 12.99 3.53 -3.46
N ALA A 147 11.93 2.85 -3.97
CA ALA A 147 10.83 2.40 -3.12
C ALA A 147 11.28 1.32 -2.14
N GLU A 148 12.23 1.69 -1.29
CA GLU A 148 12.78 0.83 -0.25
C GLU A 148 11.76 0.57 0.85
N ASN A 149 10.72 1.41 0.93
CA ASN A 149 9.64 1.26 1.89
C ASN A 149 8.24 1.53 1.30
N THR A 150 7.23 1.12 2.03
CA THR A 150 5.82 1.27 1.67
C THR A 150 5.38 2.73 1.57
N SER A 151 6.03 3.64 2.32
CA SER A 151 5.69 5.07 2.33
C SER A 151 5.93 5.72 0.98
N ASN A 152 7.05 5.43 0.32
CA ASN A 152 7.34 5.94 -1.02
C ASN A 152 6.32 5.42 -2.05
N LEU A 153 5.93 4.16 -1.94
CA LEU A 153 4.86 3.60 -2.77
C LEU A 153 3.56 4.39 -2.61
N VAL A 154 3.16 4.63 -1.38
CA VAL A 154 1.93 5.35 -1.04
C VAL A 154 1.98 6.80 -1.52
N ALA A 155 3.10 7.51 -1.30
CA ALA A 155 3.29 8.89 -1.76
C ALA A 155 3.13 9.03 -3.28
N ASN A 156 3.53 8.02 -4.04
CA ASN A 156 3.43 8.02 -5.50
C ASN A 156 2.06 7.63 -6.04
N LEU A 157 1.31 6.78 -5.35
CA LEU A 157 0.12 6.13 -5.89
C LEU A 157 -1.18 6.55 -5.23
N MET A 158 -1.15 6.92 -3.94
CA MET A 158 -2.36 7.21 -3.17
C MET A 158 -2.77 8.67 -3.35
N PRO A 159 -3.99 8.96 -3.86
CA PRO A 159 -4.49 10.31 -3.96
C PRO A 159 -4.63 10.97 -2.57
N GLY A 160 -4.33 12.26 -2.48
CA GLY A 160 -4.40 12.98 -1.22
C GLY A 160 -3.29 12.64 -0.22
N ALA A 161 -2.31 11.82 -0.62
CA ALA A 161 -1.11 11.60 0.17
C ALA A 161 -0.17 12.80 0.04
N SER A 162 0.29 13.33 1.17
CA SER A 162 1.38 14.30 1.26
C SER A 162 2.49 13.70 2.13
N GLN A 163 3.71 13.87 1.68
CA GLN A 163 4.88 13.46 2.43
C GLN A 163 5.39 14.66 3.23
N SER A 164 5.56 14.48 4.51
CA SER A 164 6.29 15.38 5.39
C SER A 164 7.69 14.84 5.70
N HIS A 165 8.30 15.24 6.80
CA HIS A 165 9.65 14.82 7.18
C HIS A 165 9.80 13.28 7.32
N ASP A 166 11.00 12.77 7.13
CA ASP A 166 11.39 11.39 7.40
C ASP A 166 10.43 10.33 6.80
N ASN A 167 9.92 10.56 5.59
CA ASN A 167 8.93 9.71 4.91
C ASN A 167 7.56 9.60 5.62
N PHE A 168 7.21 10.53 6.50
CA PHE A 168 5.88 10.56 7.11
C PHE A 168 4.82 10.84 6.03
N ILE A 169 3.80 9.99 5.99
CA ILE A 169 2.70 10.10 5.03
C ILE A 169 1.43 10.51 5.73
N ASN A 170 0.86 11.62 5.27
CA ASN A 170 -0.44 12.12 5.67
C ASN A 170 -1.42 11.90 4.52
N VAL A 171 -2.60 11.36 4.79
CA VAL A 171 -3.59 11.08 3.76
C VAL A 171 -4.86 11.86 4.02
N ARG A 172 -5.25 12.68 3.05
CA ARG A 172 -6.49 13.48 3.10
C ARG A 172 -6.63 14.28 4.41
N GLY A 173 -5.51 14.85 4.88
CA GLY A 173 -5.49 15.71 6.08
C GLY A 173 -5.59 14.97 7.41
N ASN A 174 -5.26 13.70 7.44
CA ASN A 174 -5.10 12.94 8.67
C ASN A 174 -3.65 12.54 8.83
N GLU A 175 -3.09 12.79 9.98
CA GLU A 175 -1.84 12.24 10.43
C GLU A 175 -2.05 10.87 11.10
N PHE A 176 -1.02 10.02 11.19
CA PHE A 176 -1.14 8.62 11.63
C PHE A 176 -2.23 7.82 10.89
N SER A 177 -2.51 8.17 9.66
CA SER A 177 -3.72 7.80 8.97
C SER A 177 -3.59 6.56 8.09
N LEU A 178 -2.37 6.17 7.74
CA LEU A 178 -2.12 5.00 6.92
C LEU A 178 -2.26 3.74 7.74
N HIS A 179 -3.14 2.84 7.29
CA HIS A 179 -3.35 1.56 7.93
C HIS A 179 -2.97 0.42 7.00
N GLU A 180 -1.96 -0.34 7.40
CA GLU A 180 -1.47 -1.50 6.66
C GLU A 180 -2.18 -2.78 7.11
N PHE A 181 -2.66 -3.54 6.14
CA PHE A 181 -3.09 -4.92 6.30
C PHE A 181 -2.16 -5.81 5.49
N ILE A 182 -1.71 -6.90 6.07
CA ILE A 182 -0.92 -7.91 5.35
C ILE A 182 -1.67 -9.23 5.44
N ASN A 183 -2.10 -9.75 4.28
CA ASN A 183 -2.93 -10.94 4.17
C ASN A 183 -4.18 -10.86 5.07
N GLY A 184 -4.83 -9.68 5.12
CA GLY A 184 -6.02 -9.41 5.89
C GLY A 184 -5.82 -9.18 7.39
N VAL A 185 -4.59 -9.23 7.90
CA VAL A 185 -4.26 -8.93 9.30
C VAL A 185 -3.80 -7.49 9.44
N SER A 186 -4.40 -6.78 10.37
CA SER A 186 -4.13 -5.38 10.68
C SER A 186 -2.89 -5.21 11.54
N PHE A 187 -2.07 -4.20 11.25
CA PHE A 187 -0.93 -3.80 12.06
C PHE A 187 -1.09 -2.37 12.56
N LEU A 188 -1.35 -2.23 13.86
CA LEU A 188 -1.59 -0.93 14.50
C LEU A 188 -0.34 -0.27 15.05
N ASP A 189 0.70 -1.04 15.27
CA ASP A 189 1.92 -0.63 15.94
C ASP A 189 2.98 -0.08 14.99
N ASN A 190 2.66 0.13 13.71
CA ASN A 190 3.55 0.72 12.73
C ASN A 190 3.09 2.12 12.35
N THR A 191 3.22 3.06 13.26
CA THR A 191 2.83 4.45 13.04
C THR A 191 3.96 5.32 12.52
N GLN A 192 5.21 4.85 12.65
CA GLN A 192 6.39 5.56 12.16
C GLN A 192 7.12 4.75 11.10
N PRO A 193 6.55 4.64 9.88
CA PRO A 193 7.14 3.85 8.80
C PRO A 193 8.51 4.37 8.38
N GLN A 194 8.79 5.66 8.58
CA GLN A 194 10.10 6.26 8.31
C GLN A 194 11.25 5.64 9.09
N PHE A 195 10.99 5.14 10.29
CA PHE A 195 12.03 4.52 11.13
C PHE A 195 12.07 3.01 11.00
N SER A 196 10.98 2.39 10.53
CA SER A 196 10.91 0.95 10.35
C SER A 196 11.19 0.59 8.89
N PRO A 197 12.05 -0.38 8.61
CA PRO A 197 12.23 -0.87 7.25
C PRO A 197 10.97 -1.55 6.70
N GLY A 198 9.98 -1.87 7.54
CA GLY A 198 8.68 -2.39 7.13
C GLY A 198 8.73 -3.67 6.30
N ALA A 199 7.69 -3.89 5.53
CA ALA A 199 7.65 -4.91 4.49
C ALA A 199 8.26 -4.36 3.20
N SER A 200 9.07 -5.15 2.50
CA SER A 200 9.55 -4.77 1.18
C SER A 200 8.41 -4.79 0.16
N PRO A 201 8.21 -3.75 -0.66
CA PRO A 201 7.24 -3.80 -1.76
C PRO A 201 7.48 -4.94 -2.77
N GLN A 202 8.68 -5.49 -2.82
CA GLN A 202 9.02 -6.63 -3.68
C GLN A 202 8.23 -7.90 -3.35
N ILE A 203 7.76 -8.07 -2.10
CA ILE A 203 6.96 -9.24 -1.70
C ILE A 203 5.48 -9.08 -1.98
N PHE A 204 5.01 -7.94 -2.51
CA PHE A 204 3.60 -7.70 -2.77
C PHE A 204 3.15 -8.34 -4.07
N GLU A 205 2.12 -9.17 -4.03
CA GLU A 205 1.43 -9.68 -5.21
C GLU A 205 0.39 -8.69 -5.69
N THR A 206 -0.42 -8.18 -4.75
CA THR A 206 -1.37 -7.09 -4.99
C THR A 206 -1.38 -6.12 -3.81
N VAL A 207 -1.72 -4.89 -4.12
CA VAL A 207 -1.93 -3.84 -3.14
C VAL A 207 -3.22 -3.11 -3.46
N ASP A 208 -4.15 -3.11 -2.52
CA ASP A 208 -5.36 -2.31 -2.59
C ASP A 208 -5.15 -1.01 -1.80
N LEU A 209 -5.16 0.11 -2.52
CA LEU A 209 -5.08 1.45 -1.94
C LEU A 209 -6.48 2.03 -1.83
N MET A 210 -6.94 2.34 -0.61
CA MET A 210 -8.25 2.94 -0.37
C MET A 210 -8.07 4.26 0.37
N THR A 211 -8.77 5.29 -0.08
CA THR A 211 -8.78 6.62 0.56
C THR A 211 -10.19 7.03 0.99
N GLY A 212 -11.21 6.26 0.61
CA GLY A 212 -12.60 6.47 0.98
C GLY A 212 -13.47 5.25 0.70
N GLY A 213 -14.74 5.29 1.13
CA GLY A 213 -15.66 4.17 0.94
C GLY A 213 -15.25 2.89 1.68
N PHE A 214 -14.63 3.02 2.84
CA PHE A 214 -14.11 1.88 3.60
C PHE A 214 -15.22 0.93 4.03
N THR A 215 -15.12 -0.36 3.70
CA THR A 215 -16.03 -1.39 4.18
C THR A 215 -15.85 -1.67 5.68
N ALA A 216 -16.81 -2.33 6.33
CA ALA A 216 -16.84 -2.47 7.80
C ALA A 216 -15.70 -3.35 8.36
N GLU A 217 -15.07 -4.17 7.54
CA GLU A 217 -13.90 -4.97 7.93
C GLU A 217 -12.67 -4.15 8.30
N TYR A 218 -12.49 -2.99 7.66
CA TYR A 218 -11.35 -2.10 7.93
C TYR A 218 -11.65 -1.22 9.15
N GLY A 219 -10.94 -1.45 10.23
CA GLY A 219 -11.09 -0.69 11.48
C GLY A 219 -9.81 -0.01 11.91
N ASN A 220 -9.90 0.72 13.01
CA ASN A 220 -8.78 1.23 13.80
C ASN A 220 -7.94 2.35 13.19
N ARG A 221 -8.15 2.76 11.93
CA ARG A 221 -7.54 3.93 11.31
C ARG A 221 -8.39 4.45 10.15
N PHE A 222 -8.04 5.63 9.64
CA PHE A 222 -8.72 6.27 8.53
C PHE A 222 -7.82 7.37 7.91
N GLY A 223 -8.02 7.62 6.66
CA GLY A 223 -7.17 8.45 5.80
C GLY A 223 -6.70 7.61 4.61
N GLY A 224 -6.00 6.52 4.86
CA GLY A 224 -5.61 5.54 3.85
C GLY A 224 -5.54 4.12 4.39
N VAL A 225 -6.04 3.18 3.61
CA VAL A 225 -5.85 1.74 3.83
C VAL A 225 -4.96 1.18 2.75
N LEU A 226 -3.99 0.40 3.15
CA LEU A 226 -3.07 -0.35 2.32
C LEU A 226 -3.28 -1.83 2.61
N ASP A 227 -4.07 -2.51 1.79
CA ASP A 227 -4.30 -3.95 1.94
C ASP A 227 -3.38 -4.73 1.00
N ILE A 228 -2.43 -5.44 1.59
CA ILE A 228 -1.32 -6.11 0.92
C ILE A 228 -1.58 -7.61 0.89
N THR A 229 -1.63 -8.18 -0.30
CA THR A 229 -1.51 -9.63 -0.49
C THR A 229 -0.07 -9.96 -0.84
N THR A 230 0.55 -10.87 -0.10
CA THR A 230 1.93 -11.28 -0.33
C THR A 230 2.04 -12.34 -1.42
N ARG A 231 3.17 -12.36 -2.13
CA ARG A 231 3.48 -13.32 -3.18
C ARG A 231 3.50 -14.76 -2.67
N SER A 232 3.01 -15.68 -3.50
CA SER A 232 3.03 -17.11 -3.22
C SER A 232 4.02 -17.82 -4.15
N GLY A 233 4.75 -18.78 -3.60
CA GLY A 233 5.63 -19.62 -4.41
C GLY A 233 4.89 -20.48 -5.44
N ARG A 234 3.58 -20.70 -5.26
CA ARG A 234 2.75 -21.42 -6.24
C ARG A 234 2.68 -20.73 -7.59
N ASP A 235 2.80 -19.43 -7.61
CA ASP A 235 2.71 -18.61 -8.82
C ASP A 235 4.07 -18.43 -9.50
N MET A 236 5.19 -18.76 -8.82
CA MET A 236 6.56 -18.56 -9.31
C MET A 236 7.16 -19.73 -10.09
N GLN A 237 6.55 -20.92 -10.05
CA GLN A 237 6.98 -22.09 -10.87
C GLN A 237 8.47 -22.49 -10.73
N ASP A 238 9.02 -22.49 -9.53
CA ASP A 238 10.43 -22.75 -9.21
C ASP A 238 11.41 -21.75 -9.86
N HIS A 239 11.05 -20.48 -9.84
CA HIS A 239 11.88 -19.37 -10.31
C HIS A 239 12.34 -18.48 -9.15
N GLY A 240 13.43 -17.79 -9.40
CA GLY A 240 13.98 -16.81 -8.46
C GLY A 240 14.65 -15.64 -9.17
N SER A 241 15.01 -14.64 -8.39
CA SER A 241 15.82 -13.52 -8.85
C SER A 241 16.85 -13.10 -7.81
N LEU A 242 17.97 -12.56 -8.30
CA LEU A 242 18.99 -11.89 -7.51
C LEU A 242 19.19 -10.52 -8.11
N ASN A 243 19.04 -9.47 -7.33
CA ASN A 243 19.22 -8.10 -7.78
C ASN A 243 20.28 -7.41 -6.92
N PHE A 244 21.22 -6.76 -7.57
CA PHE A 244 22.19 -5.86 -6.95
C PHE A 244 22.02 -4.47 -7.54
N ARG A 245 21.86 -3.46 -6.68
CA ARG A 245 21.79 -2.05 -7.05
C ARG A 245 22.87 -1.27 -6.32
N GLY A 246 23.49 -0.35 -7.03
CA GLY A 246 24.41 0.65 -6.47
C GLY A 246 24.05 2.03 -6.97
N ALA A 247 24.09 3.02 -6.08
CA ALA A 247 23.80 4.40 -6.42
C ALA A 247 24.69 5.38 -5.63
N THR A 248 24.66 6.66 -6.02
CA THR A 248 25.31 7.74 -5.28
C THR A 248 24.82 7.81 -3.84
N GLN A 249 25.53 8.51 -2.96
CA GLN A 249 25.22 8.67 -1.53
C GLN A 249 25.25 7.35 -0.76
N ASP A 250 26.21 6.47 -1.08
CA ASP A 250 26.39 5.17 -0.42
C ASP A 250 25.14 4.29 -0.38
N ASN A 251 24.27 4.46 -1.39
CA ASN A 251 23.08 3.62 -1.55
C ASN A 251 23.46 2.32 -2.25
N TYR A 252 23.38 1.22 -1.51
CA TYR A 252 23.60 -0.14 -2.03
C TYR A 252 22.43 -1.01 -1.57
N ASP A 253 21.87 -1.80 -2.48
CA ASP A 253 20.83 -2.78 -2.20
C ASP A 253 21.22 -4.13 -2.81
N LEU A 254 20.99 -5.18 -2.05
CA LEU A 254 21.09 -6.56 -2.50
C LEU A 254 19.82 -7.29 -2.08
N ASN A 255 19.05 -7.77 -3.03
CA ASN A 255 17.88 -8.57 -2.74
C ASN A 255 17.87 -9.89 -3.52
N ALA A 256 17.24 -10.90 -2.92
CA ALA A 256 17.10 -12.22 -3.48
C ALA A 256 15.71 -12.77 -3.18
N GLU A 257 15.10 -13.41 -4.15
CA GLU A 257 13.84 -14.12 -3.99
C GLU A 257 13.88 -15.48 -4.69
N TYR A 258 13.13 -16.40 -4.12
CA TYR A 258 12.89 -17.70 -4.74
C TYR A 258 11.53 -18.26 -4.32
N GLY A 259 10.79 -18.81 -5.26
CA GLY A 259 9.50 -19.43 -4.99
C GLY A 259 9.20 -20.58 -5.90
N GLY A 260 8.46 -21.54 -5.36
CA GLY A 260 8.07 -22.74 -6.08
C GLY A 260 6.98 -23.53 -5.37
N ALA A 261 6.56 -24.64 -5.97
CA ALA A 261 5.58 -25.52 -5.38
C ALA A 261 5.89 -26.99 -5.64
N LYS A 262 5.67 -27.83 -4.61
CA LYS A 262 5.77 -29.27 -4.72
C LYS A 262 4.49 -29.93 -4.19
N GLY A 263 3.66 -30.42 -5.10
CA GLY A 263 2.36 -31.00 -4.75
C GLY A 263 1.46 -29.98 -4.07
N LYS A 264 1.07 -30.23 -2.81
CA LYS A 264 0.19 -29.35 -2.04
C LYS A 264 0.91 -28.18 -1.35
N LEU A 265 2.22 -28.19 -1.30
CA LEU A 265 3.03 -27.19 -0.62
C LEU A 265 3.61 -26.19 -1.63
N GLY A 266 3.29 -24.92 -1.46
CA GLY A 266 3.99 -23.78 -2.04
C GLY A 266 4.97 -23.18 -1.03
N TYR A 267 6.07 -22.61 -1.50
CA TYR A 267 7.08 -21.97 -0.68
C TYR A 267 7.65 -20.75 -1.39
N TYR A 268 7.81 -19.69 -0.63
CA TYR A 268 8.38 -18.42 -1.09
C TYR A 268 9.35 -17.91 -0.01
N ALA A 269 10.49 -17.41 -0.44
CA ALA A 269 11.46 -16.76 0.40
C ALA A 269 11.99 -15.51 -0.29
N PHE A 270 12.14 -14.45 0.49
CA PHE A 270 12.70 -13.17 0.08
C PHE A 270 13.63 -12.68 1.17
N ALA A 271 14.74 -12.07 0.78
CA ALA A 271 15.64 -11.35 1.68
C ALA A 271 16.22 -10.15 0.93
N ASP A 272 16.32 -9.02 1.61
CA ASP A 272 17.05 -7.87 1.13
C ASP A 272 17.87 -7.21 2.25
N GLY A 273 18.94 -6.54 1.84
CA GLY A 273 19.75 -5.71 2.71
C GLY A 273 20.18 -4.47 1.95
N PHE A 274 20.00 -3.31 2.58
CA PHE A 274 20.39 -2.05 1.95
C PHE A 274 21.12 -1.11 2.91
N THR A 275 21.88 -0.20 2.34
CA THR A 275 22.53 0.92 3.02
C THR A 275 22.15 2.23 2.34
N SER A 276 22.20 3.32 3.09
CA SER A 276 22.02 4.66 2.56
C SER A 276 22.88 5.64 3.34
N GLY A 277 23.61 6.51 2.65
CA GLY A 277 24.31 7.66 3.25
C GLY A 277 23.34 8.76 3.67
N ARG A 278 22.06 8.66 3.26
CA ARG A 278 20.97 9.53 3.61
C ARG A 278 19.76 8.69 4.00
N PHE A 279 19.71 8.30 5.26
CA PHE A 279 18.66 7.40 5.78
C PHE A 279 17.40 8.15 6.22
N LEU A 280 17.55 9.36 6.74
CA LEU A 280 16.48 10.27 7.16
C LEU A 280 16.56 11.60 6.39
N ASP A 281 15.71 12.53 6.72
CA ASP A 281 15.74 13.87 6.14
C ASP A 281 16.64 14.81 6.98
N PRO A 282 17.76 15.28 6.42
CA PRO A 282 18.72 16.05 7.18
C PRO A 282 18.23 17.49 7.45
N PRO A 283 18.63 18.08 8.61
CA PRO A 283 18.30 19.46 8.95
C PRO A 283 19.16 20.48 8.17
N ASN A 284 20.05 20.00 7.32
CA ASN A 284 20.99 20.80 6.55
C ASN A 284 21.05 20.25 5.11
N ALA A 285 21.40 21.12 4.15
CA ALA A 285 21.68 20.70 2.77
C ALA A 285 22.94 19.78 2.65
N ILE A 286 23.75 19.72 3.70
CA ILE A 286 24.88 18.77 3.85
C ILE A 286 24.39 17.60 4.69
N GLU A 287 24.54 16.41 4.20
CA GLU A 287 24.16 15.17 4.87
C GLU A 287 25.23 14.83 5.93
N LEU A 288 24.97 15.22 7.18
CA LEU A 288 25.84 14.95 8.31
C LEU A 288 25.18 13.93 9.23
N HIS A 289 25.95 12.89 9.63
CA HIS A 289 25.48 11.87 10.56
C HIS A 289 24.13 11.23 10.14
N ASP A 290 24.06 10.75 8.89
CA ASP A 290 22.82 10.28 8.29
C ASP A 290 22.93 8.88 7.65
N PHE A 291 24.01 8.15 7.95
CA PHE A 291 24.19 6.80 7.42
C PHE A 291 23.26 5.81 8.13
N GLY A 292 22.64 4.93 7.33
CA GLY A 292 21.83 3.85 7.85
C GLY A 292 21.98 2.55 7.05
N SER A 293 21.58 1.46 7.68
CA SER A 293 21.51 0.14 7.07
C SER A 293 20.30 -0.62 7.55
N ALA A 294 19.69 -1.43 6.70
CA ALA A 294 18.57 -2.29 7.04
C ALA A 294 18.70 -3.68 6.43
N LEU A 295 18.08 -4.65 7.08
CA LEU A 295 17.95 -6.04 6.63
C LEU A 295 16.49 -6.48 6.81
N ARG A 296 15.91 -7.10 5.77
CA ARG A 296 14.56 -7.67 5.81
C ARG A 296 14.57 -9.10 5.29
N GLY A 297 13.68 -9.91 5.83
CA GLY A 297 13.48 -11.27 5.36
C GLY A 297 12.01 -11.67 5.47
N THR A 298 11.52 -12.38 4.47
CA THR A 298 10.16 -12.89 4.42
C THR A 298 10.17 -14.34 3.95
N THR A 299 9.41 -15.19 4.63
CA THR A 299 9.17 -16.57 4.22
C THR A 299 7.69 -16.85 4.26
N GLN A 300 7.14 -17.40 3.19
CA GLN A 300 5.76 -17.84 3.14
C GLN A 300 5.66 -19.29 2.73
N LEU A 301 4.85 -20.04 3.48
CA LEU A 301 4.50 -21.43 3.18
C LEU A 301 3.00 -21.53 2.97
N ASP A 302 2.58 -22.06 1.83
CA ASP A 302 1.19 -22.23 1.45
C ASP A 302 0.89 -23.72 1.28
N TRP A 303 -0.01 -24.25 2.09
CA TRP A 303 -0.49 -25.61 1.93
C TRP A 303 -1.97 -25.59 1.53
N ALA A 304 -2.33 -26.31 0.45
CA ALA A 304 -3.70 -26.43 -0.01
C ALA A 304 -4.09 -27.89 -0.17
N GLY A 305 -5.19 -28.29 0.42
CA GLY A 305 -5.70 -29.66 0.33
C GLY A 305 -7.18 -29.78 0.62
N GLY A 306 -7.95 -30.24 -0.37
CA GLY A 306 -9.40 -30.35 -0.28
C GLY A 306 -10.06 -29.00 0.00
N LYS A 307 -10.86 -28.95 1.06
CA LYS A 307 -11.57 -27.74 1.50
C LYS A 307 -10.75 -26.84 2.41
N ASN A 308 -9.51 -27.21 2.72
CA ASN A 308 -8.66 -26.48 3.65
C ASN A 308 -7.42 -25.95 2.95
N ASN A 309 -6.98 -24.79 3.38
CA ASN A 309 -5.65 -24.29 3.10
C ASN A 309 -5.06 -23.64 4.35
N PHE A 310 -3.76 -23.62 4.40
CA PHE A 310 -2.99 -22.97 5.46
C PHE A 310 -1.93 -22.10 4.79
N LYS A 311 -1.78 -20.90 5.32
CA LYS A 311 -0.73 -19.96 4.93
C LYS A 311 0.04 -19.54 6.19
N LEU A 312 1.34 -19.79 6.21
CA LEU A 312 2.25 -19.30 7.25
C LEU A 312 3.15 -18.23 6.64
N LEU A 313 3.04 -17.01 7.13
CA LEU A 313 3.90 -15.89 6.78
C LEU A 313 4.80 -15.58 7.98
N LEU A 314 6.10 -15.53 7.76
CA LEU A 314 7.12 -15.12 8.71
C LEU A 314 7.89 -13.94 8.12
N MET A 315 7.99 -12.85 8.86
CA MET A 315 8.72 -11.66 8.46
C MET A 315 9.63 -11.21 9.59
N GLY A 316 10.82 -10.76 9.24
CA GLY A 316 11.77 -10.14 10.16
C GLY A 316 12.43 -8.95 9.51
N SER A 317 12.61 -7.87 10.25
CA SER A 317 13.33 -6.71 9.77
C SER A 317 14.12 -6.03 10.89
N GLY A 318 15.15 -5.31 10.50
CA GLY A 318 15.93 -4.49 11.42
C GLY A 318 16.64 -3.38 10.66
N ALA A 319 16.77 -2.23 11.33
CA ALA A 319 17.55 -1.10 10.85
C ALA A 319 18.46 -0.58 11.96
N ASN A 320 19.64 -0.11 11.57
CA ASN A 320 20.55 0.68 12.40
C ASN A 320 20.84 1.95 11.61
N PHE A 321 20.61 3.10 12.22
CA PHE A 321 20.82 4.36 11.51
C PHE A 321 21.20 5.47 12.48
N GLN A 322 21.90 6.44 11.93
CA GLN A 322 22.24 7.69 12.57
C GLN A 322 21.06 8.66 12.46
N GLN A 323 20.94 9.57 13.41
CA GLN A 323 19.99 10.69 13.32
C GLN A 323 20.75 11.91 12.80
N PRO A 324 20.34 12.47 11.64
CA PRO A 324 21.07 13.59 11.05
C PRO A 324 21.05 14.82 11.96
N ASN A 325 22.17 15.53 12.00
CA ASN A 325 22.41 16.64 12.90
C ASN A 325 23.04 17.84 12.19
N LEU A 326 23.27 18.93 12.92
CA LEU A 326 23.94 20.13 12.47
C LEU A 326 25.44 20.06 12.75
N PRO A 327 26.30 20.85 12.04
CA PRO A 327 27.74 20.89 12.32
C PRO A 327 28.08 21.18 13.76
N GLU A 328 27.36 22.11 14.39
CA GLU A 328 27.51 22.48 15.80
C GLU A 328 27.19 21.32 16.76
N ASP A 329 26.26 20.44 16.39
CA ASP A 329 25.95 19.26 17.19
C ASP A 329 27.07 18.22 17.10
N GLN A 330 27.65 18.05 15.92
CA GLN A 330 28.81 17.16 15.72
C GLN A 330 30.05 17.62 16.50
N ASP A 331 30.29 18.94 16.53
CA ASP A 331 31.42 19.50 17.24
C ASP A 331 31.41 19.23 18.74
N VAL A 332 30.22 19.06 19.32
CA VAL A 332 30.02 18.75 20.75
C VAL A 332 29.71 17.27 21.01
N GLY A 333 29.64 16.44 19.96
CA GLY A 333 29.39 14.98 20.08
C GLY A 333 27.93 14.62 20.28
N ARG A 334 27.00 15.41 19.79
CA ARG A 334 25.55 15.08 19.68
C ARG A 334 25.30 14.25 18.44
N ASP A 335 25.57 12.97 18.53
CA ASP A 335 25.55 12.01 17.44
C ASP A 335 24.61 10.81 17.73
N PRO A 336 23.31 11.05 17.99
CA PRO A 336 22.38 9.99 18.33
C PRO A 336 22.19 9.01 17.17
N SER A 337 21.98 7.75 17.53
CA SER A 337 21.65 6.71 16.56
C SER A 337 20.54 5.81 17.09
N ARG A 338 19.88 5.07 16.18
CA ARG A 338 18.75 4.20 16.55
C ARG A 338 18.93 2.79 16.03
N HIS A 339 18.40 1.85 16.81
CA HIS A 339 18.28 0.45 16.43
C HIS A 339 16.82 0.02 16.45
N LEU A 340 16.31 -0.38 15.32
CA LEU A 340 14.97 -0.94 15.17
C LEU A 340 15.03 -2.43 14.88
N ARG A 341 14.10 -3.19 15.46
CA ARG A 341 13.91 -4.62 15.18
C ARG A 341 12.42 -4.94 15.17
N GLN A 342 11.98 -5.71 14.18
CA GLN A 342 10.60 -6.18 14.07
C GLN A 342 10.56 -7.65 13.66
N GLN A 343 9.60 -8.38 14.21
CA GLN A 343 9.29 -9.76 13.83
C GLN A 343 7.78 -9.92 13.75
N THR A 344 7.30 -10.56 12.69
CA THR A 344 5.89 -10.82 12.47
C THR A 344 5.70 -12.27 12.05
N ALA A 345 4.73 -12.94 12.66
CA ALA A 345 4.28 -14.27 12.27
C ALA A 345 2.76 -14.26 12.12
N ILE A 346 2.26 -14.76 10.99
CA ILE A 346 0.82 -14.92 10.72
C ILE A 346 0.58 -16.33 10.24
N LEU A 347 -0.31 -17.05 10.91
CA LEU A 347 -0.85 -18.32 10.46
C LEU A 347 -2.32 -18.16 10.12
N THR A 348 -2.67 -18.35 8.86
CA THR A 348 -4.04 -18.27 8.36
C THR A 348 -4.52 -19.67 7.99
N TRP A 349 -5.71 -20.03 8.45
CA TRP A 349 -6.47 -21.19 8.02
C TRP A 349 -7.71 -20.74 7.25
N GLY A 350 -7.82 -21.22 6.02
CA GLY A 350 -9.01 -21.05 5.21
C GLY A 350 -9.77 -22.36 5.08
N HIS A 351 -11.10 -22.31 5.18
CA HIS A 351 -11.99 -23.44 5.03
C HIS A 351 -13.19 -23.11 4.15
N SER A 352 -13.38 -23.89 3.09
CA SER A 352 -14.57 -23.79 2.22
C SER A 352 -15.64 -24.77 2.70
N PHE A 353 -16.69 -24.30 3.38
CA PHE A 353 -17.85 -25.12 3.75
C PHE A 353 -18.62 -25.56 2.51
N SER A 354 -18.84 -24.62 1.60
CA SER A 354 -19.48 -24.80 0.30
C SER A 354 -18.83 -23.87 -0.74
N PRO A 355 -19.18 -23.94 -2.03
CA PRO A 355 -18.75 -22.95 -3.02
C PRO A 355 -19.12 -21.51 -2.66
N ASP A 356 -20.21 -21.34 -1.89
CA ASP A 356 -20.78 -20.06 -1.54
C ASP A 356 -20.41 -19.58 -0.10
N THR A 357 -19.69 -20.43 0.67
CA THR A 357 -19.38 -20.10 2.09
C THR A 357 -17.93 -20.43 2.41
N VAL A 358 -17.17 -19.41 2.74
CA VAL A 358 -15.75 -19.50 3.09
C VAL A 358 -15.49 -18.87 4.44
N LEU A 359 -14.69 -19.55 5.27
CA LEU A 359 -14.15 -19.06 6.53
C LEU A 359 -12.65 -18.80 6.34
N SER A 360 -12.19 -17.66 6.82
CA SER A 360 -10.77 -17.35 7.01
C SER A 360 -10.49 -17.05 8.48
N SER A 361 -9.50 -17.71 9.07
CA SER A 361 -9.14 -17.49 10.48
C SER A 361 -7.62 -17.36 10.57
N SER A 362 -7.15 -16.28 11.18
CA SER A 362 -5.74 -15.98 11.36
C SER A 362 -5.41 -15.84 12.83
N ILE A 363 -4.27 -16.40 13.24
CA ILE A 363 -3.61 -16.03 14.48
C ILE A 363 -2.29 -15.35 14.14
N TYR A 364 -1.94 -14.33 14.89
CA TYR A 364 -0.77 -13.54 14.57
C TYR A 364 -0.05 -13.03 15.82
N GLN A 365 1.25 -12.79 15.65
CA GLN A 365 2.11 -12.17 16.62
C GLN A 365 3.01 -11.16 15.93
N ARG A 366 3.23 -10.02 16.58
CA ARG A 366 4.23 -9.04 16.21
C ARG A 366 5.02 -8.57 17.42
N ILE A 367 6.34 -8.48 17.26
CA ILE A 367 7.27 -7.96 18.26
C ILE A 367 8.01 -6.81 17.61
N GLY A 368 8.01 -5.65 18.26
CA GLY A 368 8.77 -4.47 17.84
C GLY A 368 9.68 -3.99 18.96
N SER A 369 10.82 -3.44 18.61
CA SER A 369 11.67 -2.70 19.54
C SER A 369 12.37 -1.55 18.83
N ASP A 370 12.47 -0.44 19.53
CA ASP A 370 13.17 0.78 19.14
C ASP A 370 14.10 1.19 20.28
N ARG A 371 15.36 1.49 19.96
CA ARG A 371 16.36 1.94 20.92
C ARG A 371 17.09 3.15 20.38
N ILE A 372 17.08 4.22 21.15
CA ILE A 372 17.96 5.38 20.96
C ILE A 372 19.23 5.12 21.78
N LEU A 373 20.37 5.23 21.12
CA LEU A 373 21.67 4.98 21.73
C LEU A 373 22.26 6.27 22.31
N PRO A 374 22.99 6.18 23.40
CA PRO A 374 23.60 7.35 24.03
C PRO A 374 24.62 8.02 23.09
N THR A 375 24.71 9.33 23.20
CA THR A 375 25.72 10.16 22.53
C THR A 375 26.89 10.44 23.45
N SER A 376 27.98 10.99 22.93
CA SER A 376 29.13 11.42 23.72
C SER A 376 28.91 12.77 24.41
N ASP A 377 27.93 13.57 23.95
CA ASP A 377 27.58 14.83 24.61
C ASP A 377 26.73 14.57 25.88
N PRO A 378 27.20 15.00 27.05
CA PRO A 378 26.45 14.82 28.30
C PRO A 378 25.21 15.74 28.39
N ILE A 379 25.05 16.71 27.49
CA ILE A 379 23.95 17.71 27.50
C ILE A 379 22.90 17.38 26.42
N THR A 380 23.04 16.30 25.67
CA THR A 380 22.04 15.92 24.66
C THR A 380 20.67 15.69 25.33
N PRO A 381 19.61 16.39 24.90
CA PRO A 381 18.30 16.32 25.55
C PRO A 381 17.76 14.91 25.69
N LEU A 382 17.87 14.08 24.65
CA LEU A 382 17.46 12.68 24.69
C LEU A 382 18.69 11.78 24.64
N SER A 383 19.19 11.38 25.80
CA SER A 383 20.42 10.60 25.88
C SER A 383 20.21 9.11 25.66
N ILE A 384 19.09 8.54 26.12
CA ILE A 384 18.79 7.12 26.03
C ILE A 384 17.28 6.95 25.96
N GLY A 385 16.83 6.14 25.00
CA GLY A 385 15.43 5.77 24.88
C GLY A 385 15.26 4.32 24.47
N SER A 386 14.21 3.68 24.97
CA SER A 386 13.81 2.38 24.46
C SER A 386 12.30 2.20 24.51
N ARG A 387 11.78 1.57 23.49
CA ARG A 387 10.40 1.14 23.40
C ARG A 387 10.36 -0.31 22.95
N SER A 388 9.43 -1.09 23.49
CA SER A 388 9.13 -2.43 22.98
C SER A 388 7.65 -2.70 22.99
N THR A 389 7.17 -3.30 21.91
CA THR A 389 5.77 -3.69 21.72
C THR A 389 5.66 -5.18 21.50
N LEU A 390 4.61 -5.78 22.04
CA LEU A 390 4.17 -7.13 21.73
C LEU A 390 2.69 -7.10 21.42
N THR A 391 2.35 -7.49 20.21
CA THR A 391 0.99 -7.65 19.74
C THR A 391 0.72 -9.12 19.45
N VAL A 392 -0.35 -9.67 20.02
CA VAL A 392 -0.83 -11.03 19.73
C VAL A 392 -2.32 -10.94 19.45
N GLY A 393 -2.77 -11.56 18.37
CA GLY A 393 -4.17 -11.47 18.01
C GLY A 393 -4.70 -12.66 17.22
N ALA A 394 -6.02 -12.64 17.06
CA ALA A 394 -6.76 -13.58 16.24
C ALA A 394 -7.88 -12.85 15.48
N LYS A 395 -7.99 -13.12 14.20
CA LYS A 395 -9.05 -12.62 13.33
C LYS A 395 -9.77 -13.78 12.69
N SER A 396 -11.09 -13.70 12.57
CA SER A 396 -11.87 -14.70 11.85
C SER A 396 -12.99 -14.02 11.07
N ASP A 397 -13.08 -14.36 9.78
CA ASP A 397 -14.05 -13.82 8.84
C ASP A 397 -14.82 -14.95 8.17
N VAL A 398 -16.11 -14.80 8.02
CA VAL A 398 -16.96 -15.65 7.18
C VAL A 398 -17.55 -14.81 6.06
N VAL A 399 -17.46 -15.33 4.85
CA VAL A 399 -18.12 -14.77 3.67
C VAL A 399 -19.14 -15.75 3.16
N HIS A 400 -20.35 -15.25 2.84
CA HIS A 400 -21.44 -16.05 2.29
C HIS A 400 -22.06 -15.35 1.08
N LEU A 401 -22.09 -16.04 -0.05
CA LEU A 401 -22.73 -15.58 -1.29
C LEU A 401 -24.17 -16.08 -1.32
N TRP A 402 -25.15 -15.16 -1.47
CA TRP A 402 -26.55 -15.52 -1.51
C TRP A 402 -27.37 -14.60 -2.41
N HIS A 403 -27.89 -15.12 -3.51
CA HIS A 403 -28.78 -14.38 -4.44
C HIS A 403 -28.29 -12.98 -4.85
N GLY A 404 -26.99 -12.83 -5.12
CA GLY A 404 -26.42 -11.54 -5.49
C GLY A 404 -25.99 -10.65 -4.31
N HIS A 405 -26.12 -11.17 -3.08
CA HIS A 405 -25.54 -10.60 -1.88
C HIS A 405 -24.18 -11.23 -1.57
N VAL A 406 -23.25 -10.44 -1.11
CA VAL A 406 -21.95 -10.88 -0.56
C VAL A 406 -21.93 -10.46 0.91
N PHE A 407 -22.43 -11.34 1.77
CA PHE A 407 -22.38 -11.12 3.22
C PHE A 407 -21.00 -11.45 3.76
N LYS A 408 -20.44 -10.53 4.54
CA LYS A 408 -19.22 -10.77 5.31
C LYS A 408 -19.42 -10.37 6.76
N ALA A 409 -19.00 -11.23 7.66
CA ALA A 409 -19.00 -10.96 9.10
C ALA A 409 -17.68 -11.43 9.71
N GLY A 410 -17.17 -10.70 10.68
CA GLY A 410 -15.91 -11.08 11.30
C GLY A 410 -15.70 -10.51 12.68
N ILE A 411 -14.68 -11.07 13.33
CA ILE A 411 -14.18 -10.68 14.63
C ILE A 411 -12.67 -10.53 14.57
N ASP A 412 -12.14 -9.48 15.20
CA ASP A 412 -10.72 -9.22 15.36
C ASP A 412 -10.43 -8.94 16.84
N LEU A 413 -9.57 -9.74 17.44
CA LEU A 413 -9.21 -9.66 18.86
C LEU A 413 -7.70 -9.52 18.98
N THR A 414 -7.27 -8.46 19.66
CA THR A 414 -5.85 -8.16 19.83
C THR A 414 -5.51 -7.90 21.29
N ARG A 415 -4.40 -8.46 21.76
CA ARG A 415 -3.78 -8.14 23.02
C ARG A 415 -2.47 -7.40 22.75
N LEU A 416 -2.30 -6.28 23.42
CA LEU A 416 -1.18 -5.36 23.27
C LEU A 416 -0.41 -5.27 24.60
N ARG A 417 0.90 -5.18 24.51
CA ARG A 417 1.79 -4.82 25.62
C ARG A 417 2.82 -3.85 25.10
N GLU A 418 2.98 -2.75 25.79
CA GLU A 418 3.98 -1.72 25.49
C GLU A 418 4.81 -1.42 26.73
N LEU A 419 6.09 -1.19 26.51
CA LEU A 419 7.06 -0.76 27.51
C LEU A 419 7.86 0.39 26.92
N GLU A 420 7.93 1.50 27.65
CA GLU A 420 8.72 2.68 27.30
C GLU A 420 9.68 3.05 28.44
N SER A 421 10.86 3.52 28.08
CA SER A 421 11.85 4.02 29.02
C SER A 421 12.69 5.11 28.35
N PHE A 422 12.69 6.30 28.94
CA PHE A 422 13.44 7.45 28.43
C PHE A 422 14.22 8.11 29.55
N PHE A 423 15.41 8.57 29.21
CA PHE A 423 16.21 9.47 30.03
C PHE A 423 16.48 10.73 29.20
N ILE A 424 16.05 11.87 29.72
CA ILE A 424 16.20 13.17 29.10
C ILE A 424 16.98 14.06 30.07
N ASP A 425 18.10 14.61 29.59
CA ASP A 425 18.83 15.66 30.29
C ASP A 425 18.26 17.04 29.93
N GLY A 426 17.40 17.57 30.78
CA GLY A 426 16.59 18.76 30.46
C GLY A 426 17.24 20.09 30.80
N ARG A 427 18.56 20.18 30.89
CA ARG A 427 19.23 21.46 31.20
C ARG A 427 18.93 22.60 30.19
N GLY A 428 18.32 22.30 29.04
CA GLY A 428 17.85 23.28 28.08
C GLY A 428 16.33 23.48 27.99
N ASP A 429 15.53 22.45 28.38
CA ASP A 429 14.08 22.41 28.17
C ASP A 429 13.31 22.22 29.49
N ALA A 430 13.72 22.96 30.52
CA ALA A 430 13.23 22.82 31.90
C ALA A 430 11.70 23.02 32.06
N GLU A 431 11.04 23.67 31.13
CA GLU A 431 9.62 24.02 31.24
C GLU A 431 8.70 22.86 30.81
N ILE A 432 9.16 21.99 29.94
CA ILE A 432 8.35 20.89 29.36
C ILE A 432 8.26 19.69 30.30
N PHE A 433 9.32 19.42 31.04
CA PHE A 433 9.43 18.26 31.91
C PHE A 433 9.49 18.67 33.38
N ASN A 434 8.75 17.97 34.27
CA ASN A 434 9.00 18.04 35.69
C ASN A 434 10.38 17.39 35.98
N LEU A 435 11.43 18.19 35.86
CA LEU A 435 12.79 17.74 36.05
C LEU A 435 13.06 17.42 37.53
N ASP A 436 13.85 16.40 37.77
CA ASP A 436 14.36 16.12 39.13
C ASP A 436 15.40 17.18 39.57
N ALA A 437 15.89 17.07 40.79
CA ALA A 437 16.86 18.02 41.35
C ALA A 437 18.20 18.06 40.59
N SER A 438 18.48 17.08 39.73
CA SER A 438 19.66 17.05 38.86
C SER A 438 19.48 17.73 37.53
N GLY A 439 18.25 18.19 37.19
CA GLY A 439 17.87 18.70 35.87
C GLY A 439 17.63 17.59 34.87
N ALA A 440 17.31 16.38 35.32
CA ALA A 440 17.02 15.24 34.47
C ALA A 440 15.58 14.78 34.60
N PHE A 441 15.07 14.18 33.51
CA PHE A 441 13.78 13.53 33.47
C PHE A 441 13.96 12.03 33.20
N ASN A 442 13.43 11.21 34.08
CA ASN A 442 13.41 9.77 33.94
C ASN A 442 12.00 9.26 33.81
N PHE A 443 11.69 8.61 32.69
CA PHE A 443 10.43 7.96 32.47
C PHE A 443 10.58 6.47 32.27
N ARG A 444 9.75 5.68 32.97
CA ARG A 444 9.59 4.25 32.72
C ARG A 444 8.12 3.90 32.87
N GLY A 445 7.51 3.55 31.75
CA GLY A 445 6.12 3.16 31.68
C GLY A 445 5.91 1.78 31.09
N GLY A 446 4.82 1.15 31.46
CA GLY A 446 4.41 -0.12 30.86
C GLY A 446 2.91 -0.31 30.96
N VAL A 447 2.28 -0.70 29.88
CA VAL A 447 0.85 -0.92 29.81
C VAL A 447 0.53 -2.26 29.12
N LYS A 448 -0.60 -2.83 29.48
CA LYS A 448 -1.21 -4.01 28.83
C LYS A 448 -2.65 -3.69 28.55
N GLY A 449 -3.04 -3.78 27.33
CA GLY A 449 -4.41 -3.51 26.90
C GLY A 449 -4.86 -4.48 25.83
N GLY A 450 -5.97 -4.16 25.21
CA GLY A 450 -6.52 -4.96 24.14
C GLY A 450 -7.47 -4.17 23.27
N GLN A 451 -7.81 -4.77 22.16
CA GLN A 451 -8.87 -4.27 21.30
C GLN A 451 -9.69 -5.42 20.77
N ALA A 452 -10.94 -5.13 20.49
CA ALA A 452 -11.86 -6.03 19.83
C ALA A 452 -12.64 -5.27 18.76
N GLY A 453 -12.71 -5.85 17.57
CA GLY A 453 -13.53 -5.40 16.47
C GLY A 453 -14.56 -6.48 16.09
N LEU A 454 -15.82 -6.10 15.97
CA LEU A 454 -16.88 -6.95 15.41
C LEU A 454 -17.47 -6.22 14.22
N TYR A 455 -17.69 -6.90 13.11
CA TYR A 455 -18.29 -6.27 11.95
C TYR A 455 -19.19 -7.19 11.15
N VAL A 456 -20.12 -6.56 10.46
CA VAL A 456 -20.98 -7.18 9.47
C VAL A 456 -21.15 -6.22 8.30
N GLN A 457 -21.12 -6.76 7.10
CA GLN A 457 -21.30 -5.99 5.86
C GLN A 457 -21.98 -6.82 4.79
N ASP A 458 -22.66 -6.15 3.89
CA ASP A 458 -23.29 -6.72 2.72
C ASP A 458 -23.00 -5.85 1.50
N HIS A 459 -22.52 -6.48 0.43
CA HIS A 459 -22.36 -5.90 -0.88
C HIS A 459 -23.39 -6.53 -1.81
N PHE A 460 -24.28 -5.72 -2.39
CA PHE A 460 -25.38 -6.23 -3.23
C PHE A 460 -25.81 -5.24 -4.29
N SER A 461 -26.46 -5.76 -5.34
CA SER A 461 -26.99 -4.96 -6.43
C SER A 461 -28.52 -5.10 -6.48
N PRO A 462 -29.29 -4.17 -5.83
CA PRO A 462 -30.76 -4.22 -5.83
C PRO A 462 -31.36 -4.02 -7.21
N PHE A 463 -30.62 -3.34 -8.09
CA PHE A 463 -30.96 -3.14 -9.49
C PHE A 463 -29.73 -3.35 -10.36
N LYS A 464 -29.93 -3.66 -11.64
CA LYS A 464 -28.86 -4.00 -12.59
C LYS A 464 -27.67 -3.01 -12.62
N ASN A 465 -27.93 -1.73 -12.36
CA ASN A 465 -26.92 -0.66 -12.46
C ASN A 465 -26.65 0.02 -11.09
N LEU A 466 -27.22 -0.46 -10.00
CA LEU A 466 -27.04 0.10 -8.67
C LEU A 466 -26.37 -0.93 -7.78
N THR A 467 -25.26 -0.57 -7.22
CA THR A 467 -24.54 -1.34 -6.21
C THR A 467 -24.59 -0.61 -4.87
N VAL A 468 -24.75 -1.36 -3.81
CA VAL A 468 -24.82 -0.85 -2.44
C VAL A 468 -23.88 -1.66 -1.57
N ASP A 469 -23.05 -0.96 -0.81
CA ASP A 469 -22.32 -1.48 0.33
C ASP A 469 -22.94 -0.95 1.61
N ALA A 470 -23.26 -1.81 2.52
CA ALA A 470 -23.82 -1.42 3.82
C ALA A 470 -23.20 -2.27 4.93
N GLY A 471 -22.76 -1.64 6.00
CA GLY A 471 -22.16 -2.37 7.11
C GLY A 471 -22.11 -1.57 8.40
N ALA A 472 -21.74 -2.26 9.44
CA ALA A 472 -21.51 -1.67 10.75
C ALA A 472 -20.35 -2.39 11.44
N ARG A 473 -19.55 -1.63 12.16
CA ARG A 473 -18.47 -2.13 12.98
C ARG A 473 -18.61 -1.65 14.41
N TYR A 474 -18.39 -2.54 15.35
CA TYR A 474 -18.21 -2.24 16.77
C TYR A 474 -16.73 -2.36 17.10
N ASP A 475 -16.16 -1.30 17.66
CA ASP A 475 -14.78 -1.27 18.13
C ASP A 475 -14.74 -1.04 19.63
N TYR A 476 -13.92 -1.81 20.33
CA TYR A 476 -13.49 -1.63 21.71
C TYR A 476 -11.97 -1.49 21.74
N PHE A 477 -11.47 -0.52 22.46
CA PHE A 477 -10.06 -0.29 22.67
C PHE A 477 -9.78 0.05 24.13
N ASP A 478 -8.73 -0.53 24.70
CA ASP A 478 -8.30 -0.33 26.08
C ASP A 478 -6.78 -0.51 26.15
N LEU A 479 -6.06 0.58 26.17
CA LEU A 479 -4.60 0.61 26.37
C LEU A 479 -4.20 1.79 27.27
N VAL A 480 -4.17 3.00 26.74
CA VAL A 480 -3.88 4.25 27.49
C VAL A 480 -5.19 4.92 27.91
N ASP A 481 -6.19 4.83 27.06
CA ASP A 481 -7.56 5.29 27.25
C ASP A 481 -8.53 4.17 26.86
N THR A 482 -9.75 4.19 27.41
CA THR A 482 -10.77 3.20 27.04
C THR A 482 -11.83 3.85 26.17
N HIS A 483 -12.09 3.25 25.02
CA HIS A 483 -13.05 3.77 24.07
C HIS A 483 -13.88 2.66 23.43
N VAL A 484 -15.15 3.00 23.16
CA VAL A 484 -16.13 2.13 22.48
C VAL A 484 -16.81 2.93 21.38
N GLN A 485 -16.91 2.37 20.20
CA GLN A 485 -17.63 3.01 19.10
C GLN A 485 -18.39 2.01 18.24
N VAL A 486 -19.58 2.42 17.78
CA VAL A 486 -20.29 1.80 16.65
C VAL A 486 -20.12 2.68 15.43
N SER A 487 -19.67 2.08 14.34
CA SER A 487 -19.27 2.75 13.10
C SER A 487 -20.13 2.26 11.93
N PRO A 488 -21.28 2.90 11.64
CA PRO A 488 -22.04 2.61 10.43
C PRO A 488 -21.28 3.09 9.19
N ARG A 489 -21.42 2.33 8.10
CA ARG A 489 -20.79 2.61 6.80
C ARG A 489 -21.77 2.27 5.69
N VAL A 490 -21.91 3.19 4.74
CA VAL A 490 -22.77 3.01 3.58
C VAL A 490 -22.09 3.60 2.36
N GLY A 491 -22.07 2.84 1.27
CA GLY A 491 -21.62 3.26 -0.03
C GLY A 491 -22.64 2.90 -1.10
N VAL A 492 -22.75 3.72 -2.12
CA VAL A 492 -23.63 3.47 -3.28
C VAL A 492 -22.88 3.81 -4.55
N ALA A 493 -23.06 3.00 -5.60
CA ALA A 493 -22.53 3.25 -6.92
C ALA A 493 -23.64 3.06 -7.97
N TYR A 494 -23.74 3.99 -8.90
CA TYR A 494 -24.70 3.91 -10.00
C TYR A 494 -23.97 3.95 -11.35
N HIS A 495 -24.08 2.86 -12.10
CA HIS A 495 -23.47 2.71 -13.42
C HIS A 495 -24.39 3.25 -14.51
N ILE A 496 -23.99 4.33 -15.17
CA ILE A 496 -24.69 4.93 -16.29
C ILE A 496 -24.13 4.30 -17.58
N THR A 497 -24.70 3.18 -18.00
CA THR A 497 -24.21 2.37 -19.12
C THR A 497 -24.08 3.16 -20.44
N ARG A 498 -24.96 4.14 -20.67
CA ARG A 498 -24.97 4.94 -21.91
C ARG A 498 -23.70 5.79 -22.05
N THR A 499 -23.25 6.41 -20.97
CA THR A 499 -22.07 7.27 -20.93
C THR A 499 -20.82 6.54 -20.46
N LYS A 500 -20.96 5.28 -20.04
CA LYS A 500 -19.89 4.50 -19.42
C LYS A 500 -19.28 5.23 -18.23
N SER A 501 -20.15 5.72 -17.34
CA SER A 501 -19.77 6.46 -16.14
C SER A 501 -20.27 5.71 -14.92
N VAL A 502 -19.54 5.78 -13.80
CA VAL A 502 -19.97 5.33 -12.48
C VAL A 502 -19.96 6.51 -11.55
N VAL A 503 -21.11 6.84 -10.97
CA VAL A 503 -21.23 7.86 -9.93
C VAL A 503 -21.33 7.12 -8.60
N HIS A 504 -20.53 7.49 -7.60
CA HIS A 504 -20.59 6.90 -6.30
C HIS A 504 -20.70 7.96 -5.19
N ALA A 505 -21.19 7.52 -4.04
CA ALA A 505 -21.20 8.32 -2.82
C ALA A 505 -21.08 7.39 -1.61
N SER A 506 -20.34 7.83 -0.59
CA SER A 506 -20.16 7.08 0.64
C SER A 506 -20.22 7.94 1.89
N TYR A 507 -20.68 7.30 2.97
CA TYR A 507 -20.60 7.81 4.34
C TYR A 507 -19.97 6.77 5.24
N ASN A 508 -18.97 7.18 6.01
CA ASN A 508 -18.27 6.33 6.96
C ASN A 508 -18.16 7.04 8.32
N ARG A 509 -18.66 6.41 9.38
CA ARG A 509 -18.25 6.72 10.74
C ARG A 509 -16.96 5.95 11.02
N LEU A 510 -15.90 6.63 11.42
CA LEU A 510 -14.58 6.03 11.56
C LEU A 510 -14.03 6.24 12.98
N PHE A 511 -13.13 5.33 13.38
CA PHE A 511 -12.51 5.30 14.69
C PHE A 511 -11.03 4.97 14.53
N SER A 512 -10.17 5.71 15.22
CA SER A 512 -8.74 5.41 15.35
C SER A 512 -8.34 5.41 16.82
N PRO A 513 -7.77 4.31 17.32
CA PRO A 513 -7.19 4.31 18.65
C PRO A 513 -6.01 5.29 18.71
N PRO A 514 -5.57 5.69 19.91
CA PRO A 514 -4.32 6.43 20.07
C PRO A 514 -3.17 5.71 19.40
N PRO A 515 -2.23 6.44 18.78
CA PRO A 515 -0.99 5.84 18.29
C PRO A 515 -0.29 5.12 19.46
N ILE A 516 0.16 3.90 19.23
CA ILE A 516 0.80 3.11 20.29
C ILE A 516 2.15 3.73 20.66
N GLU A 517 2.86 4.23 19.66
CA GLU A 517 4.16 4.85 19.84
C GLU A 517 4.09 6.10 20.72
N TYR A 518 4.89 6.07 21.79
CA TYR A 518 5.08 7.18 22.73
C TYR A 518 3.80 7.71 23.40
N SER A 519 2.67 7.01 23.28
CA SER A 519 1.43 7.39 23.94
C SER A 519 1.49 7.34 25.45
N LEU A 520 2.34 6.47 26.03
CA LEU A 520 2.56 6.41 27.46
C LEU A 520 3.31 7.64 27.95
N LEU A 521 4.39 8.01 27.27
CA LEU A 521 5.16 9.21 27.61
C LEU A 521 4.31 10.46 27.44
N ALA A 522 3.63 10.63 26.29
CA ALA A 522 2.75 11.75 26.02
C ALA A 522 1.65 11.90 27.07
N SER A 523 0.99 10.78 27.42
CA SER A 523 -0.05 10.78 28.47
C SER A 523 0.51 11.06 29.85
N PHE A 524 1.72 10.57 30.15
CA PHE A 524 2.37 10.89 31.42
C PHE A 524 2.66 12.40 31.55
N ILE A 525 3.22 13.01 30.50
CA ILE A 525 3.48 14.46 30.47
C ILE A 525 2.17 15.23 30.60
N GLY A 526 1.16 14.87 29.82
CA GLY A 526 -0.16 15.52 29.83
C GLY A 526 -0.91 15.43 31.17
N ASN A 527 -0.59 14.44 32.01
CA ASN A 527 -1.15 14.32 33.37
C ASN A 527 -0.31 15.04 34.45
N ASN A 528 0.99 15.20 34.22
CA ASN A 528 1.94 15.63 35.22
C ASN A 528 2.65 16.95 34.87
N ALA A 529 2.16 17.70 33.89
CA ALA A 529 2.71 19.01 33.56
C ALA A 529 2.87 19.89 34.81
N ALA A 530 3.96 20.66 34.89
CA ALA A 530 4.27 21.51 36.04
C ALA A 530 3.17 22.57 36.24
N ASP A 531 2.75 23.19 35.12
CA ASP A 531 1.60 24.10 35.12
C ASP A 531 0.29 23.29 35.09
N PRO A 532 -0.59 23.47 36.12
CA PRO A 532 -1.90 22.83 36.13
C PRO A 532 -2.77 23.19 34.90
N GLY A 533 -2.57 24.35 34.28
CA GLY A 533 -3.27 24.80 33.07
C GLY A 533 -2.91 23.97 31.83
N GLN A 534 -1.76 23.32 31.81
CA GLN A 534 -1.28 22.46 30.73
C GLN A 534 -1.63 20.98 30.94
N ARG A 535 -2.32 20.63 32.02
CA ARG A 535 -2.73 19.24 32.29
C ARG A 535 -3.95 18.83 31.48
N VAL A 536 -3.74 18.29 30.30
CA VAL A 536 -4.81 17.89 29.34
C VAL A 536 -5.17 16.40 29.42
N GLY A 537 -4.41 15.59 30.16
CA GLY A 537 -4.68 14.19 30.39
C GLY A 537 -4.14 13.25 29.32
N ASN A 538 -4.70 12.05 29.25
CA ASN A 538 -4.25 11.00 28.33
C ASN A 538 -4.51 11.35 26.87
N VAL A 539 -3.68 10.80 25.99
CA VAL A 539 -3.99 10.75 24.54
C VAL A 539 -5.26 9.94 24.34
N ARG A 540 -6.23 10.49 23.61
CA ARG A 540 -7.58 9.96 23.42
C ARG A 540 -7.77 9.42 22.01
N ALA A 541 -8.73 8.51 21.85
CA ALA A 541 -9.12 8.01 20.55
C ALA A 541 -9.73 9.09 19.66
N TYR A 542 -9.38 9.08 18.38
CA TYR A 542 -9.93 9.98 17.37
C TYR A 542 -11.15 9.38 16.70
N THR A 543 -12.20 10.15 16.52
CA THR A 543 -13.44 9.73 15.83
C THR A 543 -13.80 10.71 14.72
N GLN A 544 -14.30 10.22 13.58
CA GLN A 544 -14.50 11.01 12.39
C GLN A 544 -15.79 10.63 11.66
N ASN A 545 -16.51 11.62 11.13
CA ASN A 545 -17.52 11.44 10.08
C ASN A 545 -16.90 11.82 8.74
N TYR A 546 -16.93 10.91 7.78
CA TYR A 546 -16.36 11.05 6.47
C TYR A 546 -17.44 10.91 5.40
N PHE A 547 -17.44 11.83 4.43
CA PHE A 547 -18.34 11.86 3.28
C PHE A 547 -17.52 11.97 2.01
N GLU A 548 -17.91 11.22 0.99
CA GLU A 548 -17.29 11.27 -0.34
C GLU A 548 -18.36 11.15 -1.41
N VAL A 549 -18.14 11.88 -2.52
CA VAL A 549 -18.86 11.71 -3.78
C VAL A 549 -17.84 11.70 -4.91
N GLY A 550 -18.07 10.85 -5.92
CA GLY A 550 -17.15 10.77 -7.03
C GLY A 550 -17.79 10.28 -8.32
N ILE A 551 -17.03 10.42 -9.38
CA ILE A 551 -17.39 9.93 -10.72
C ILE A 551 -16.17 9.30 -11.39
N GLN A 552 -16.37 8.13 -11.95
CA GLN A 552 -15.46 7.49 -12.88
C GLN A 552 -16.04 7.58 -14.28
N GLN A 553 -15.23 7.95 -15.25
CA GLN A 553 -15.61 8.06 -16.64
C GLN A 553 -14.66 7.28 -17.54
N GLU A 554 -15.17 6.31 -18.28
CA GLU A 554 -14.43 5.72 -19.40
C GLU A 554 -14.42 6.70 -20.57
N LEU A 555 -13.28 7.34 -20.82
CA LEU A 555 -13.06 8.21 -21.97
C LEU A 555 -12.72 7.41 -23.23
N HIS A 556 -12.01 6.29 -23.05
CA HIS A 556 -11.61 5.32 -24.05
C HIS A 556 -11.47 3.95 -23.37
N PRO A 557 -11.61 2.81 -24.05
CA PRO A 557 -11.41 1.49 -23.42
C PRO A 557 -10.10 1.29 -22.64
N GLN A 558 -9.14 2.18 -22.83
CA GLN A 558 -7.85 2.18 -22.14
C GLN A 558 -7.58 3.44 -21.31
N VAL A 559 -8.55 4.39 -21.24
CA VAL A 559 -8.39 5.67 -20.54
C VAL A 559 -9.59 5.91 -19.64
N ALA A 560 -9.34 6.00 -18.33
CA ALA A 560 -10.32 6.42 -17.34
C ALA A 560 -9.94 7.75 -16.72
N LEU A 561 -10.95 8.56 -16.46
CA LEU A 561 -10.88 9.75 -15.61
C LEU A 561 -11.71 9.50 -14.35
N GLU A 562 -11.17 9.83 -13.20
CA GLU A 562 -11.85 9.76 -11.92
C GLU A 562 -11.75 11.12 -11.23
N VAL A 563 -12.84 11.55 -10.62
CA VAL A 563 -12.90 12.79 -9.83
C VAL A 563 -13.66 12.48 -8.56
N ASP A 564 -13.00 12.66 -7.41
CA ASP A 564 -13.57 12.45 -6.09
C ASP A 564 -13.51 13.73 -5.28
N ALA A 565 -14.58 14.05 -4.57
CA ALA A 565 -14.62 15.14 -3.61
C ALA A 565 -15.00 14.59 -2.24
N TYR A 566 -14.28 15.00 -1.21
CA TYR A 566 -14.47 14.50 0.14
C TYR A 566 -14.48 15.61 1.17
N THR A 567 -15.11 15.34 2.29
CA THR A 567 -15.01 16.16 3.50
C THR A 567 -15.14 15.29 4.75
N HIS A 568 -14.39 15.63 5.77
CA HIS A 568 -14.55 14.98 7.06
C HIS A 568 -14.45 15.99 8.22
N THR A 569 -15.09 15.62 9.31
CA THR A 569 -15.01 16.33 10.59
C THR A 569 -14.81 15.29 11.69
N GLY A 570 -13.84 15.51 12.54
CA GLY A 570 -13.50 14.59 13.61
C GLY A 570 -13.25 15.28 14.95
N HIS A 571 -13.23 14.48 16.03
CA HIS A 571 -12.97 14.91 17.40
C HIS A 571 -11.75 14.17 17.94
N ASN A 572 -10.93 14.84 18.76
CA ASN A 572 -9.66 14.38 19.29
C ASN A 572 -8.68 14.00 18.17
N SER A 573 -8.55 14.85 17.16
CA SER A 573 -7.64 14.59 16.04
C SER A 573 -6.19 14.52 16.53
N PHE A 574 -5.42 13.64 15.92
CA PHE A 574 -4.01 13.47 16.24
C PHE A 574 -3.14 14.44 15.46
N GLU A 575 -2.08 14.89 16.12
CA GLU A 575 -0.89 15.48 15.53
C GLU A 575 0.34 14.93 16.26
N ASN A 576 1.44 14.82 15.54
CA ASN A 576 2.74 14.55 16.12
C ASN A 576 3.43 15.88 16.44
N HIS A 577 3.92 15.98 17.67
CA HIS A 577 4.74 17.12 18.09
C HIS A 577 6.14 16.62 18.46
N GLU A 578 7.18 17.12 17.78
CA GLU A 578 8.56 16.77 18.12
C GLU A 578 8.98 17.49 19.38
N ILE A 579 9.62 16.76 20.31
CA ILE A 579 10.23 17.37 21.49
C ILE A 579 11.63 17.84 21.13
N SER A 580 11.83 19.16 21.04
CA SER A 580 13.13 19.75 20.69
C SER A 580 13.72 19.08 19.44
N ILE A 581 15.03 18.95 19.34
CA ILE A 581 15.73 18.29 18.23
C ILE A 581 15.88 16.77 18.44
N SER A 582 15.08 16.18 19.33
CA SER A 582 15.27 14.79 19.77
C SER A 582 14.84 13.72 18.75
N ARG A 583 14.08 14.09 17.70
CA ARG A 583 13.37 13.15 16.81
C ARG A 583 12.43 12.20 17.58
N LEU A 584 11.95 12.68 18.72
CA LEU A 584 10.93 12.00 19.52
C LEU A 584 9.59 12.73 19.32
N PHE A 585 8.72 12.10 18.55
CA PHE A 585 7.41 12.65 18.21
C PHE A 585 6.36 12.14 19.19
N LEU A 586 5.73 13.03 19.93
CA LEU A 586 4.67 12.71 20.88
C LEU A 586 3.30 12.99 20.28
N PRO A 587 2.35 12.03 20.37
CA PRO A 587 0.99 12.27 19.92
C PRO A 587 0.26 13.25 20.84
N ILE A 588 -0.41 14.22 20.22
CA ILE A 588 -1.32 15.16 20.90
C ILE A 588 -2.70 15.09 20.26
N ASN A 589 -3.73 15.52 20.99
CA ASN A 589 -5.10 15.62 20.48
C ASN A 589 -5.56 17.06 20.40
N PHE A 590 -6.07 17.47 19.24
CA PHE A 590 -6.87 18.68 19.09
C PHE A 590 -8.36 18.37 19.25
N ASN A 591 -9.13 19.30 19.82
CA ASN A 591 -10.55 19.12 20.05
C ASN A 591 -11.31 18.70 18.77
N THR A 592 -11.05 19.37 17.66
CA THR A 592 -11.72 19.08 16.39
C THR A 592 -10.77 19.27 15.21
N ALA A 593 -10.93 18.41 14.19
CA ALA A 593 -10.34 18.61 12.88
C ALA A 593 -11.41 18.70 11.80
N ARG A 594 -11.12 19.47 10.76
CA ARG A 594 -11.92 19.52 9.52
C ARG A 594 -10.98 19.48 8.32
N SER A 595 -11.26 18.58 7.39
CA SER A 595 -10.56 18.51 6.13
C SER A 595 -11.54 18.40 4.98
N SER A 596 -11.19 18.97 3.84
CA SER A 596 -11.96 18.86 2.60
C SER A 596 -11.02 18.90 1.41
N GLY A 597 -11.33 18.15 0.38
CA GLY A 597 -10.50 18.10 -0.81
C GLY A 597 -11.20 17.50 -2.01
N ALA A 598 -10.48 17.53 -3.12
CA ALA A 598 -10.86 16.87 -4.35
C ALA A 598 -9.64 16.27 -5.03
N ASP A 599 -9.83 15.05 -5.55
CA ASP A 599 -8.83 14.30 -6.30
C ASP A 599 -9.26 14.19 -7.75
N VAL A 600 -8.32 14.35 -8.66
CA VAL A 600 -8.51 14.10 -10.10
C VAL A 600 -7.46 13.08 -10.54
N ILE A 601 -7.89 11.95 -11.08
CA ILE A 601 -7.00 10.87 -11.46
C ILE A 601 -7.30 10.48 -12.90
N MET A 602 -6.28 10.46 -13.75
CA MET A 602 -6.35 9.93 -15.09
C MET A 602 -5.44 8.71 -15.20
N ASN A 603 -6.03 7.57 -15.53
CA ASN A 603 -5.31 6.33 -15.79
C ASN A 603 -5.34 6.02 -17.28
N VAL A 604 -4.17 5.86 -17.89
CA VAL A 604 -3.99 5.34 -19.24
C VAL A 604 -3.37 3.96 -19.12
N ARG A 605 -4.20 2.92 -19.31
CA ARG A 605 -3.70 1.54 -19.39
C ARG A 605 -2.85 1.39 -20.66
N SER A 606 -2.01 0.36 -20.68
CA SER A 606 -1.12 0.11 -21.83
C SER A 606 -1.85 0.30 -23.16
N LEU A 607 -1.51 1.34 -23.89
CA LEU A 607 -1.90 1.50 -25.28
C LEU A 607 -1.11 0.45 -26.07
N GLU A 608 -1.67 -0.74 -26.22
CA GLU A 608 -0.98 -1.97 -26.68
C GLU A 608 -0.17 -1.78 -27.97
N ARG A 609 -0.63 -0.90 -28.89
CA ARG A 609 0.10 -0.58 -30.11
C ARG A 609 1.31 0.33 -29.89
N LEU A 610 1.32 1.10 -28.81
CA LEU A 610 2.36 2.08 -28.52
C LEU A 610 3.24 1.67 -27.34
N GLY A 611 2.83 0.68 -26.54
CA GLY A 611 3.54 0.26 -25.33
C GLY A 611 3.59 1.33 -24.24
N ILE A 612 2.67 2.30 -24.24
CA ILE A 612 2.63 3.44 -23.33
C ILE A 612 1.55 3.20 -22.27
N SER A 613 1.89 3.38 -20.99
CA SER A 613 0.95 3.54 -19.89
C SER A 613 1.26 4.82 -19.12
N ALA A 614 0.24 5.45 -18.55
CA ALA A 614 0.40 6.68 -17.79
C ALA A 614 -0.61 6.76 -16.65
N ARG A 615 -0.21 7.40 -15.57
CA ARG A 615 -1.09 7.78 -14.47
C ARG A 615 -0.78 9.23 -14.08
N VAL A 616 -1.79 10.06 -14.06
CA VAL A 616 -1.70 11.45 -13.59
C VAL A 616 -2.72 11.62 -12.49
N GLN A 617 -2.27 12.12 -11.36
CA GLN A 617 -3.16 12.46 -10.24
C GLN A 617 -2.86 13.86 -9.73
N TYR A 618 -3.91 14.54 -9.31
CA TYR A 618 -3.85 15.85 -8.70
C TYR A 618 -4.83 15.92 -7.55
N THR A 619 -4.39 16.46 -6.42
CA THR A 619 -5.19 16.65 -5.22
C THR A 619 -5.18 18.12 -4.82
N LEU A 620 -6.37 18.63 -4.55
CA LEU A 620 -6.59 19.90 -3.83
C LEU A 620 -7.14 19.55 -2.44
N ALA A 621 -6.43 19.87 -1.37
CA ALA A 621 -6.84 19.56 -0.01
C ALA A 621 -6.53 20.71 0.96
N ARG A 622 -7.35 20.84 2.01
CA ARG A 622 -7.09 21.76 3.13
C ARG A 622 -7.55 21.15 4.42
N THR A 623 -6.69 21.27 5.44
CA THR A 623 -6.97 20.77 6.79
C THR A 623 -6.85 21.90 7.80
N PHE A 624 -7.72 21.88 8.80
CA PHE A 624 -7.70 22.80 9.93
C PHE A 624 -7.94 22.03 11.22
N PHE A 625 -7.12 22.32 12.21
CA PHE A 625 -7.33 21.90 13.59
C PHE A 625 -7.89 23.05 14.42
N TYR A 626 -8.64 22.70 15.45
CA TYR A 626 -9.29 23.64 16.33
C TYR A 626 -9.00 23.30 17.79
N GLY A 627 -8.50 24.25 18.55
CA GLY A 627 -8.26 24.12 19.98
C GLY A 627 -9.53 23.90 20.82
N PRO A 628 -9.35 23.61 22.10
CA PRO A 628 -8.04 23.42 22.75
C PRO A 628 -7.39 22.08 22.46
N VAL A 629 -6.16 21.87 22.90
CA VAL A 629 -5.55 20.55 23.04
C VAL A 629 -6.32 19.78 24.10
N THR A 630 -6.66 18.49 23.83
CA THR A 630 -7.56 17.69 24.67
C THR A 630 -6.92 16.44 25.25
N GLY A 631 -5.66 16.15 24.91
CA GLY A 631 -4.92 15.01 25.44
C GLY A 631 -3.47 14.99 24.96
N GLY A 632 -2.60 14.34 25.72
CA GLY A 632 -1.17 14.23 25.45
C GLY A 632 -0.38 15.44 25.93
N PHE A 633 0.51 15.96 25.10
CA PHE A 633 1.39 17.09 25.40
C PHE A 633 0.84 18.39 24.81
N THR A 634 0.88 19.53 25.54
CA THR A 634 0.28 20.80 25.06
C THR A 634 1.23 21.69 24.26
N GLY A 635 2.53 21.42 24.27
CA GLY A 635 3.53 22.35 23.77
C GLY A 635 3.61 23.64 24.59
N ASP A 636 4.29 24.64 24.07
CA ASP A 636 4.55 25.90 24.78
C ASP A 636 3.34 26.85 24.73
N GLU A 637 2.45 26.72 23.75
CA GLU A 637 1.27 27.56 23.59
C GLU A 637 -0.03 26.77 23.54
N PRO A 638 -0.82 26.73 24.63
CA PRO A 638 -2.13 26.12 24.61
C PRO A 638 -3.07 26.93 23.69
N LEU A 639 -3.68 26.26 22.70
CA LEU A 639 -4.66 26.88 21.83
C LEU A 639 -5.96 27.21 22.59
N ASP A 640 -6.48 28.40 22.37
CA ASP A 640 -7.78 28.79 22.89
C ASP A 640 -8.93 27.97 22.28
N PRO A 641 -10.04 27.77 23.00
CA PRO A 641 -11.22 27.11 22.47
C PRO A 641 -11.70 27.78 21.17
N GLY A 642 -11.72 26.97 20.10
CA GLY A 642 -12.13 27.43 18.76
C GLY A 642 -11.05 28.19 17.97
N GLN A 643 -9.88 28.41 18.51
CA GLN A 643 -8.72 28.90 17.76
C GLN A 643 -8.37 27.89 16.68
N ARG A 644 -8.13 28.38 15.47
CA ARG A 644 -7.88 27.57 14.28
C ARG A 644 -6.43 27.63 13.88
N ILE A 645 -5.81 26.46 13.66
CA ILE A 645 -4.50 26.32 13.06
C ILE A 645 -4.57 25.46 11.80
N GLN A 646 -3.60 25.61 10.92
CA GLN A 646 -3.32 24.65 9.86
C GLN A 646 -2.15 23.77 10.31
N PRO A 647 -2.27 22.44 10.28
CA PRO A 647 -1.18 21.56 10.70
C PRO A 647 0.02 21.70 9.78
N ALA A 648 1.20 21.45 10.32
CA ALA A 648 2.48 21.59 9.60
C ALA A 648 2.56 20.74 8.33
N PHE A 649 1.87 19.60 8.27
CA PHE A 649 1.82 18.73 7.12
C PHE A 649 0.83 19.17 6.01
N ASP A 650 0.02 20.23 6.21
CA ASP A 650 -0.97 20.66 5.20
C ASP A 650 -0.28 21.14 3.93
N GLN A 651 -0.51 20.40 2.84
CA GLN A 651 -0.07 20.73 1.49
C GLN A 651 -1.28 20.89 0.57
N THR A 652 -1.63 22.13 0.24
CA THR A 652 -2.88 22.43 -0.47
C THR A 652 -2.95 21.79 -1.87
N HIS A 653 -1.85 21.74 -2.60
CA HIS A 653 -1.78 21.18 -3.94
C HIS A 653 -0.71 20.10 -3.98
N THR A 654 -1.11 18.89 -4.39
CA THR A 654 -0.21 17.77 -4.61
C THR A 654 -0.49 17.18 -5.98
N GLY A 655 0.54 16.82 -6.72
CA GLY A 655 0.38 16.20 -8.04
C GLY A 655 1.48 15.20 -8.33
N THR A 656 1.11 14.09 -8.94
CA THR A 656 2.07 13.12 -9.50
C THR A 656 1.70 12.75 -10.92
N ALA A 657 2.70 12.54 -11.76
CA ALA A 657 2.50 12.05 -13.12
C ALA A 657 3.56 10.98 -13.41
N ASN A 658 3.08 9.77 -13.67
CA ASN A 658 3.91 8.63 -14.02
C ASN A 658 3.68 8.27 -15.49
N LEU A 659 4.72 8.15 -16.27
CA LEU A 659 4.69 7.72 -17.67
C LEU A 659 5.65 6.55 -17.84
N PHE A 660 5.19 5.50 -18.46
CA PHE A 660 5.97 4.30 -18.73
C PHE A 660 5.81 3.89 -20.20
N TYR A 661 6.92 3.63 -20.86
CA TYR A 661 6.99 3.14 -22.23
C TYR A 661 7.76 1.82 -22.26
N ARG A 662 7.19 0.80 -22.88
CA ARG A 662 7.83 -0.51 -23.09
C ARG A 662 7.95 -0.80 -24.58
N ASN A 663 9.11 -1.29 -24.99
CA ASN A 663 9.39 -1.74 -26.34
C ASN A 663 9.69 -3.25 -26.35
N SER A 664 9.36 -3.92 -27.44
CA SER A 664 9.66 -5.35 -27.64
C SER A 664 11.17 -5.62 -27.84
N TRP A 665 11.94 -4.61 -28.25
CA TRP A 665 13.38 -4.76 -28.40
C TRP A 665 14.05 -5.03 -27.05
N ARG A 666 14.61 -6.22 -26.86
CA ARG A 666 15.21 -6.68 -25.61
C ARG A 666 14.33 -6.40 -24.37
N SER A 667 13.01 -6.41 -24.50
CA SER A 667 12.08 -6.00 -23.45
C SER A 667 12.43 -4.66 -22.79
N SER A 668 12.98 -3.71 -23.58
CA SER A 668 13.41 -2.43 -23.06
C SER A 668 12.24 -1.56 -22.61
N TRP A 669 12.49 -0.75 -21.60
CA TRP A 669 11.51 0.18 -21.05
C TRP A 669 12.17 1.50 -20.64
N ILE A 670 11.38 2.53 -20.58
CA ILE A 670 11.72 3.81 -19.96
C ILE A 670 10.51 4.29 -19.15
N GLY A 671 10.76 4.74 -17.93
CA GLY A 671 9.77 5.30 -17.02
C GLY A 671 10.18 6.68 -16.54
N THR A 672 9.22 7.53 -16.22
CA THR A 672 9.44 8.82 -15.57
C THR A 672 8.33 9.10 -14.57
N ALA A 673 8.69 9.72 -13.44
CA ALA A 673 7.76 10.22 -12.44
C ALA A 673 8.03 11.70 -12.21
N LEU A 674 6.95 12.49 -12.20
CA LEU A 674 6.98 13.90 -11.82
C LEU A 674 6.21 14.05 -10.52
N ARG A 675 6.74 14.77 -9.53
CA ARG A 675 6.06 15.07 -8.27
C ARG A 675 6.08 16.56 -8.03
N TYR A 676 4.89 17.11 -7.79
CA TYR A 676 4.65 18.52 -7.48
C TYR A 676 4.02 18.65 -6.09
N GLY A 677 4.51 19.58 -5.30
CA GLY A 677 3.91 20.02 -4.04
C GLY A 677 3.92 21.53 -3.91
N SER A 678 2.83 22.08 -3.34
CA SER A 678 2.75 23.53 -3.07
C SER A 678 3.54 23.99 -1.85
N GLY A 679 4.27 23.08 -1.21
CA GLY A 679 4.93 23.27 0.07
C GLY A 679 3.99 23.02 1.25
N THR A 680 4.55 22.60 2.37
CA THR A 680 3.88 22.44 3.67
C THR A 680 3.84 23.75 4.45
N ILE A 681 3.16 23.78 5.58
CA ILE A 681 3.02 24.99 6.42
C ILE A 681 4.09 24.98 7.52
N VAL A 682 4.68 26.11 7.80
CA VAL A 682 5.43 26.34 9.04
C VAL A 682 4.39 26.64 10.13
N GLU A 683 4.50 26.00 11.29
CA GLU A 683 3.57 26.24 12.39
C GLU A 683 3.45 27.75 12.68
N ASN A 684 2.22 28.25 12.70
CA ASN A 684 1.90 29.69 12.85
C ASN A 684 2.63 30.61 11.86
N GLY A 685 3.18 30.07 10.75
CA GLY A 685 4.01 30.79 9.78
C GLY A 685 3.53 30.69 8.33
N PRO A 686 4.36 31.11 7.39
CA PRO A 686 4.06 31.02 5.97
C PRO A 686 4.21 29.61 5.45
N ARG A 687 3.66 29.34 4.29
CA ARG A 687 3.90 28.10 3.54
C ARG A 687 5.33 28.06 2.99
N LEU A 688 5.97 26.90 3.05
CA LEU A 688 7.25 26.64 2.41
C LEU A 688 7.12 26.74 0.87
N ASP A 689 8.25 26.87 0.18
CA ASP A 689 8.26 27.03 -1.27
C ASP A 689 7.70 25.81 -1.98
N GLN A 690 7.00 26.05 -3.09
CA GLN A 690 6.57 25.00 -3.98
C GLN A 690 7.75 24.27 -4.62
N HIS A 691 7.56 22.99 -4.92
CA HIS A 691 8.60 22.17 -5.50
C HIS A 691 8.08 21.27 -6.62
N LEU A 692 8.97 20.96 -7.54
CA LEU A 692 8.78 19.97 -8.59
C LEU A 692 10.04 19.12 -8.69
N THR A 693 9.87 17.80 -8.61
CA THR A 693 10.95 16.83 -8.85
C THR A 693 10.62 15.93 -10.03
N ALA A 694 11.64 15.42 -10.67
CA ALA A 694 11.52 14.50 -11.79
C ALA A 694 12.45 13.31 -11.59
N ASP A 695 11.92 12.10 -11.75
CA ASP A 695 12.67 10.86 -11.74
C ASP A 695 12.61 10.22 -13.13
N ILE A 696 13.64 9.51 -13.50
CA ILE A 696 13.71 8.76 -14.76
C ILE A 696 14.41 7.43 -14.51
N GLY A 697 13.88 6.37 -15.13
CA GLY A 697 14.50 5.06 -15.14
C GLY A 697 14.40 4.44 -16.52
N ALA A 698 15.35 3.59 -16.87
CA ALA A 698 15.35 2.82 -18.11
C ALA A 698 16.01 1.47 -17.88
N GLY A 699 15.48 0.44 -18.52
CA GLY A 699 16.02 -0.90 -18.42
C GLY A 699 15.92 -1.69 -19.70
N PHE A 700 16.76 -2.70 -19.83
CA PHE A 700 16.72 -3.63 -20.94
C PHE A 700 17.34 -4.98 -20.58
N ASN A 701 16.92 -6.01 -21.29
CA ASN A 701 17.48 -7.34 -21.16
C ASN A 701 18.85 -7.42 -21.85
N MET A 702 19.93 -7.58 -21.07
CA MET A 702 21.30 -7.73 -21.58
C MET A 702 21.52 -9.11 -22.19
N TRP A 703 21.01 -10.15 -21.52
CA TRP A 703 21.21 -11.54 -21.91
C TRP A 703 20.01 -12.40 -21.52
N LYS A 704 19.61 -13.28 -22.40
CA LYS A 704 18.54 -14.26 -22.18
C LYS A 704 18.92 -15.62 -22.76
N ALA A 705 18.78 -16.68 -21.97
CA ALA A 705 18.93 -18.06 -22.40
C ALA A 705 17.95 -18.95 -21.65
N GLU A 706 17.02 -19.59 -22.37
CA GLU A 706 15.93 -20.40 -21.83
C GLU A 706 15.11 -19.65 -20.79
N SER A 707 15.07 -20.13 -19.54
CA SER A 707 14.40 -19.46 -18.40
C SER A 707 15.23 -18.38 -17.71
N ARG A 708 16.52 -18.27 -18.04
CA ARG A 708 17.44 -17.34 -17.38
C ARG A 708 17.56 -16.05 -18.17
N ARG A 709 17.63 -14.93 -17.45
CA ARG A 709 17.89 -13.62 -18.06
C ARG A 709 18.67 -12.71 -17.11
N LEU A 710 19.39 -11.76 -17.69
CA LEU A 710 20.09 -10.70 -16.98
C LEU A 710 19.58 -9.36 -17.50
N ASP A 711 18.98 -8.59 -16.62
CA ASP A 711 18.46 -7.26 -16.91
C ASP A 711 19.41 -6.20 -16.33
N LEU A 712 19.63 -5.11 -17.06
CA LEU A 712 20.30 -3.90 -16.60
C LEU A 712 19.27 -2.78 -16.50
N GLU A 713 19.29 -2.08 -15.39
CA GLU A 713 18.47 -0.90 -15.17
C GLU A 713 19.35 0.27 -14.76
N LEU A 714 19.00 1.47 -15.20
CA LEU A 714 19.64 2.72 -14.83
C LEU A 714 18.57 3.70 -14.38
N ASP A 715 18.84 4.42 -13.30
CA ASP A 715 17.90 5.36 -12.73
C ASP A 715 18.54 6.66 -12.27
N ALA A 716 17.72 7.69 -12.25
CA ALA A 716 18.04 8.97 -11.63
C ALA A 716 16.82 9.49 -10.91
N THR A 717 16.90 9.70 -9.61
CA THR A 717 15.87 10.35 -8.80
C THR A 717 16.23 11.81 -8.58
N ASN A 718 15.19 12.66 -8.45
CA ASN A 718 15.38 14.11 -8.39
C ASN A 718 16.38 14.65 -9.44
N LEU A 719 16.15 14.33 -10.71
CA LEU A 719 17.04 14.62 -11.83
C LEU A 719 17.51 16.09 -11.89
N THR A 720 16.67 17.00 -11.44
CA THR A 720 16.94 18.45 -11.41
C THR A 720 17.76 18.90 -10.21
N ASP A 721 18.07 18.00 -9.26
CA ASP A 721 18.73 18.29 -7.98
C ASP A 721 18.04 19.41 -7.17
N ASN A 722 16.72 19.38 -7.16
CA ASN A 722 15.91 20.36 -6.42
C ASN A 722 15.87 19.98 -4.93
N ARG A 723 16.69 20.65 -4.11
CA ARG A 723 16.79 20.46 -2.66
C ARG A 723 15.82 21.40 -1.95
N TYR A 724 14.55 21.09 -1.98
CA TYR A 724 13.53 21.91 -1.34
C TYR A 724 13.38 21.56 0.15
N LYS A 725 12.75 22.45 0.87
CA LYS A 725 12.41 22.28 2.28
C LYS A 725 11.13 21.45 2.39
N ILE A 726 11.17 20.37 3.15
CA ILE A 726 10.02 19.46 3.31
C ILE A 726 9.17 19.87 4.49
N SER A 727 9.79 20.19 5.64
CA SER A 727 9.09 20.48 6.89
C SER A 727 9.84 21.50 7.72
N LYS A 728 9.10 22.29 8.46
CA LYS A 728 9.53 23.09 9.59
C LYS A 728 8.37 23.15 10.57
N GLU A 729 8.38 22.30 11.58
CA GLU A 729 7.26 22.18 12.51
C GLU A 729 7.16 23.34 13.48
N SER A 730 8.28 23.89 13.94
CA SER A 730 8.32 25.06 14.82
C SER A 730 9.54 25.94 14.51
N GLU A 731 9.67 27.10 15.20
CA GLU A 731 10.86 27.92 15.09
C GLU A 731 12.10 27.25 15.68
N GLU A 732 11.94 26.37 16.66
CA GLU A 732 13.00 25.66 17.35
C GLU A 732 13.47 24.41 16.62
N ILE A 733 12.58 23.76 15.85
CA ILE A 733 12.90 22.56 15.09
C ILE A 733 13.56 22.96 13.77
N PRO A 734 14.75 22.39 13.45
CA PRO A 734 15.45 22.71 12.21
C PRO A 734 14.59 22.35 10.99
N ILE A 735 14.72 23.15 9.94
CA ILE A 735 14.14 22.84 8.63
C ILE A 735 14.74 21.53 8.11
N GLN A 736 13.91 20.66 7.54
CA GLN A 736 14.35 19.44 6.87
C GLN A 736 14.33 19.60 5.36
N PHE A 737 15.30 18.97 4.70
CA PHE A 737 15.51 19.09 3.26
C PHE A 737 15.18 17.77 2.55
N ALA A 738 14.59 17.90 1.36
CA ALA A 738 14.34 16.79 0.46
C ALA A 738 15.62 16.13 -0.06
N PRO A 739 15.54 14.87 -0.55
CA PRO A 739 16.66 14.16 -1.15
C PRO A 739 17.28 14.95 -2.30
N SER A 740 18.62 15.01 -2.30
CA SER A 740 19.40 15.46 -3.46
C SER A 740 19.28 14.45 -4.60
N ARG A 741 19.83 14.80 -5.80
CA ARG A 741 19.83 13.90 -6.94
C ARG A 741 20.62 12.62 -6.64
N THR A 742 19.96 11.46 -6.88
CA THR A 742 20.62 10.16 -6.81
C THR A 742 20.72 9.55 -8.21
N LEU A 743 21.88 9.01 -8.57
CA LEU A 743 22.12 8.29 -9.81
C LEU A 743 22.47 6.86 -9.48
N GLY A 744 21.76 5.91 -10.05
CA GLY A 744 21.88 4.51 -9.73
C GLY A 744 21.84 3.59 -10.93
N GLY A 745 22.15 2.34 -10.67
CA GLY A 745 21.97 1.25 -11.61
C GLY A 745 21.89 -0.09 -10.92
N SER A 746 21.16 -1.02 -11.53
CA SER A 746 20.98 -2.37 -11.01
C SER A 746 21.21 -3.46 -12.05
N LEU A 747 21.62 -4.61 -11.56
CA LEU A 747 21.72 -5.86 -12.32
C LEU A 747 20.81 -6.90 -11.69
N LYS A 748 19.76 -7.30 -12.40
CA LYS A 748 18.79 -8.30 -11.95
C LYS A 748 18.95 -9.58 -12.76
N PHE A 749 19.34 -10.65 -12.08
CA PHE A 749 19.47 -11.99 -12.66
C PHE A 749 18.28 -12.85 -12.28
N HIS A 750 17.56 -13.35 -13.27
CA HIS A 750 16.46 -14.30 -13.10
C HIS A 750 16.92 -15.72 -13.46
N PHE A 751 16.50 -16.71 -12.69
CA PHE A 751 16.90 -18.11 -12.85
C PHE A 751 15.80 -19.10 -12.47
#